data_4d753478f426801bb7fece78c2d5c0cc
#
_entry.id   4d753478f426801bb7fece78c2d5c0cc
#
_cell.length_a   1.000
_cell.length_b   1.000
_cell.length_c   1.000
_cell.angle_alpha   90.00
_cell.angle_beta   90.00
_cell.angle_gamma   90.00
#
_symmetry.space_group_name_H-M   'P 1'
#
loop_
_entity.id
_entity.type
_entity.pdbx_description
1 polymer ?
#
loop_
_entity_poly.entity_id
_entity_poly.type
_entity_poly.pdbx_seq_one_letter_code
_entity_poly.pdbx_strand_id
1 'polypeptide(L)'
;MSLNQNPEQRARDRIDRKLIECGWLIQDKNKMNLGAALGVAVREYPTDTGPADYMLFVDREPVGIIEAKREEEGQRLSVAEDQSGEYATATLKHLGQKQIPFVYESTGIVTRFTNARDPKPRSREIFAFERPETLQKWLKEPKTLRARLHDLPALPTAGLRDCQINAITNLENSFREARPKALIQMATGSGKTFTAITAIYRLLKFAKGKRVLFLVDTKNLGEQAEQEFRRYEPQDDNRLFPELYGVTRLSSSFIPNDSQVYISTIQRLYSILKGEELDEGNEEENPNEKGWAPKEPMPVVYSDRIPPEFFDFVVIDECHRSIYNLWRQVLDYFDAFQIGLTATPDNRTFGYFNQNLVSDYGYVEAVKDGVLVPYSVFEIVTKITQQGAVIDMQEMVPARERVTRRTTWQTLDEDHEYNGKQLDESVLNLSQIRLILQRVKANLPTLFPDRFREGQFEVPKMLIFAKSDSHAEDIVHITREVFAEENKFCKKITYRSEEDPKSVLQQFRNEYFPRIAVTVDMIATGTDIRPLEVLLFMRDVKSRSYYEQMKGRGTRTCGLEELRTTGTPSAKFTKDHFVIIDAIGVERSQKTDSRPLERKPGIALKDLMEAVQLGNSQEDLFSSLANRLIRLDRQINAREKANFTERSGGKSIQQIAAALLNAHDPDKMEALVSQVKAEMPEAAPLDIENEVKTRQKAILREAAAPFDRPEFREYVLEVRKKYDQLIDEVNIDEVLHEGFVAENNDQAQATVDDFQAWVAENRDTITALQIFYSQPYRRRELTYQMIEDLAATLKAQKPALAPMQVWRAYERLESVKGQAQNELVALVALVRRAVGIDAVLTPYDQTVARNFQQWVFAKQAGNVKFTEQQMEWLRMIRDYVAGSFHIDREDFDYSPFNAAGGLGKFWSLFGGDVDGIIGEMNEVLAA
;
A
#
# COMPACT_ATOMS: atom_id res chain seq x y z
N MET A 1 13.08 -4.17 49.45
CA MET A 1 12.88 -5.60 49.02
C MET A 1 14.13 -6.34 49.42
N SER A 2 14.03 -7.46 50.11
CA SER A 2 15.19 -8.16 50.66
C SER A 2 16.01 -8.78 49.52
N LEU A 3 17.30 -8.47 49.51
CA LEU A 3 18.30 -8.87 48.51
C LEU A 3 18.60 -10.37 48.43
N ASN A 4 17.85 -11.24 49.12
CA ASN A 4 18.14 -12.67 49.27
C ASN A 4 16.94 -13.58 49.00
N GLN A 5 16.00 -13.20 48.11
CA GLN A 5 14.89 -14.07 47.76
C GLN A 5 15.29 -15.07 46.69
N ASN A 6 14.88 -16.35 46.87
CA ASN A 6 14.97 -17.40 45.85
C ASN A 6 14.27 -16.96 44.56
N PRO A 7 14.82 -17.19 43.35
CA PRO A 7 14.20 -16.86 42.06
C PRO A 7 12.75 -17.33 41.91
N GLU A 8 12.42 -18.49 42.44
CA GLU A 8 11.08 -19.05 42.46
C GLU A 8 10.09 -18.26 43.32
N GLN A 9 10.54 -17.76 44.47
CA GLN A 9 9.74 -16.90 45.34
C GLN A 9 9.46 -15.55 44.68
N ARG A 10 10.41 -15.00 43.89
CA ARG A 10 10.19 -13.77 43.10
C ARG A 10 9.16 -13.98 42.02
N ALA A 11 9.18 -15.14 41.36
CA ALA A 11 8.15 -15.49 40.36
C ALA A 11 6.78 -15.54 41.02
N ARG A 12 6.63 -16.20 42.17
CA ARG A 12 5.36 -16.28 42.92
C ARG A 12 4.86 -14.88 43.35
N ASP A 13 5.73 -14.00 43.86
CA ASP A 13 5.36 -12.64 44.28
C ASP A 13 4.84 -11.78 43.07
N ARG A 14 5.36 -12.04 41.87
CA ARG A 14 4.89 -11.41 40.63
C ARG A 14 3.56 -12.01 40.15
N ILE A 15 3.44 -13.33 40.24
CA ILE A 15 2.21 -14.06 39.93
C ILE A 15 1.07 -13.59 40.82
N ASP A 16 1.33 -13.43 42.12
CA ASP A 16 0.37 -12.91 43.09
C ASP A 16 -0.17 -11.54 42.67
N ARG A 17 0.70 -10.62 42.34
CA ARG A 17 0.29 -9.27 41.90
C ARG A 17 -0.57 -9.32 40.69
N LYS A 18 -0.15 -10.07 39.65
CA LYS A 18 -0.92 -10.23 38.40
C LYS A 18 -2.30 -10.86 38.67
N LEU A 19 -2.39 -11.86 39.54
CA LEU A 19 -3.66 -12.48 39.89
C LEU A 19 -4.59 -11.47 40.60
N ILE A 20 -4.06 -10.67 41.52
CA ILE A 20 -4.84 -9.64 42.24
C ILE A 20 -5.33 -8.58 41.21
N GLU A 21 -4.46 -8.13 40.33
CA GLU A 21 -4.81 -7.19 39.25
C GLU A 21 -5.94 -7.74 38.36
N CYS A 22 -5.98 -9.06 38.13
CA CYS A 22 -7.02 -9.74 37.37
C CYS A 22 -8.28 -10.12 38.19
N GLY A 23 -8.38 -9.68 39.43
CA GLY A 23 -9.56 -9.88 40.28
C GLY A 23 -9.60 -11.20 41.05
N TRP A 24 -8.50 -11.93 41.17
CA TRP A 24 -8.40 -13.14 41.96
C TRP A 24 -8.10 -12.84 43.45
N LEU A 25 -8.81 -13.53 44.35
CA LEU A 25 -8.50 -13.49 45.77
C LEU A 25 -7.51 -14.62 46.12
N ILE A 26 -6.33 -14.28 46.58
CA ILE A 26 -5.28 -15.25 46.90
C ILE A 26 -5.44 -15.72 48.35
N GLN A 27 -5.36 -17.03 48.53
CA GLN A 27 -5.46 -17.66 49.87
C GLN A 27 -4.42 -18.78 50.01
N ASP A 28 -4.01 -18.99 51.26
CA ASP A 28 -3.20 -20.15 51.59
C ASP A 28 -4.06 -21.40 51.88
N LYS A 29 -3.57 -22.57 51.57
CA LYS A 29 -4.28 -23.86 51.74
C LYS A 29 -4.86 -24.07 53.14
N ASN A 30 -4.23 -23.51 54.18
CA ASN A 30 -4.65 -23.66 55.57
C ASN A 30 -5.73 -22.66 56.01
N LYS A 31 -6.04 -21.66 55.18
CA LYS A 31 -7.01 -20.60 55.45
C LYS A 31 -8.03 -20.47 54.31
N MET A 32 -8.29 -21.58 53.61
CA MET A 32 -9.12 -21.60 52.41
C MET A 32 -10.55 -21.31 52.74
N ASN A 33 -11.10 -20.27 52.06
CA ASN A 33 -12.52 -19.94 52.02
C ASN A 33 -12.94 -19.69 50.56
N LEU A 34 -13.41 -20.72 49.90
CA LEU A 34 -13.83 -20.65 48.49
C LEU A 34 -15.10 -19.81 48.23
N GLY A 35 -15.79 -19.41 49.29
CA GLY A 35 -16.93 -18.51 49.21
C GLY A 35 -16.61 -17.03 49.39
N ALA A 36 -15.34 -16.68 49.60
CA ALA A 36 -14.96 -15.31 49.87
C ALA A 36 -14.99 -14.38 48.63
N ALA A 37 -14.84 -14.92 47.43
CA ALA A 37 -14.96 -14.23 46.14
C ALA A 37 -15.39 -15.18 45.05
N LEU A 38 -15.78 -14.66 43.87
CA LEU A 38 -16.07 -15.46 42.69
C LEU A 38 -14.86 -16.29 42.28
N GLY A 39 -13.69 -15.66 42.27
CA GLY A 39 -12.42 -16.28 41.93
C GLY A 39 -11.48 -16.36 43.13
N VAL A 40 -11.04 -17.54 43.51
CA VAL A 40 -10.09 -17.79 44.60
C VAL A 40 -8.91 -18.58 44.06
N ALA A 41 -7.70 -18.04 44.21
CA ALA A 41 -6.45 -18.73 43.92
C ALA A 41 -5.83 -19.26 45.21
N VAL A 42 -5.73 -20.59 45.33
CA VAL A 42 -5.22 -21.23 46.55
C VAL A 42 -3.78 -21.69 46.28
N ARG A 43 -2.83 -21.17 47.10
CA ARG A 43 -1.41 -21.54 47.03
C ARG A 43 -1.17 -22.95 47.54
N GLU A 44 -0.20 -23.65 46.95
CA GLU A 44 0.30 -24.95 47.35
C GLU A 44 -0.82 -26.00 47.58
N TYR A 45 -1.80 -26.02 46.67
CA TYR A 45 -2.92 -26.97 46.78
C TYR A 45 -2.45 -28.40 46.54
N PRO A 46 -2.79 -29.38 47.45
CA PRO A 46 -2.32 -30.73 47.34
C PRO A 46 -3.00 -31.48 46.15
N THR A 47 -2.16 -32.04 45.29
CA THR A 47 -2.60 -33.01 44.24
C THR A 47 -1.94 -34.34 44.46
N ASP A 48 -2.31 -35.38 43.67
CA ASP A 48 -1.71 -36.72 43.74
C ASP A 48 -0.29 -36.76 43.23
N THR A 49 0.10 -35.83 42.37
CA THR A 49 1.46 -35.72 41.78
C THR A 49 2.36 -34.75 42.55
N GLY A 50 1.87 -34.08 43.60
CA GLY A 50 2.56 -33.04 44.37
C GLY A 50 1.71 -31.77 44.53
N PRO A 51 2.14 -30.81 45.33
CA PRO A 51 1.38 -29.59 45.48
C PRO A 51 1.47 -28.71 44.22
N ALA A 52 0.35 -28.31 43.71
CA ALA A 52 0.28 -27.27 42.65
C ALA A 52 0.63 -25.91 43.26
N ASP A 53 1.42 -25.08 42.55
CA ASP A 53 1.78 -23.75 43.05
C ASP A 53 0.53 -22.91 43.34
N TYR A 54 -0.45 -22.92 42.40
CA TYR A 54 -1.78 -22.32 42.60
C TYR A 54 -2.86 -23.20 41.99
N MET A 55 -3.97 -23.36 42.74
CA MET A 55 -5.23 -23.91 42.22
C MET A 55 -6.25 -22.79 42.13
N LEU A 56 -6.83 -22.62 40.94
CA LEU A 56 -7.85 -21.62 40.66
C LEU A 56 -9.23 -22.19 40.83
N PHE A 57 -10.05 -21.55 41.68
CA PHE A 57 -11.43 -21.88 41.90
C PHE A 57 -12.32 -20.73 41.41
N VAL A 58 -13.34 -21.07 40.63
CA VAL A 58 -14.39 -20.13 40.24
C VAL A 58 -15.72 -20.70 40.74
N ASP A 59 -16.44 -19.89 41.49
CA ASP A 59 -17.70 -20.29 42.13
C ASP A 59 -17.56 -21.62 42.90
N ARG A 60 -16.47 -21.77 43.66
CA ARG A 60 -16.07 -22.94 44.47
C ARG A 60 -15.66 -24.20 43.67
N GLU A 61 -15.73 -24.16 42.33
CA GLU A 61 -15.33 -25.27 41.50
C GLU A 61 -13.86 -25.10 41.05
N PRO A 62 -13.02 -26.14 41.08
CA PRO A 62 -11.64 -26.07 40.59
C PRO A 62 -11.67 -26.02 39.07
N VAL A 63 -11.08 -24.97 38.52
CA VAL A 63 -11.15 -24.69 37.08
C VAL A 63 -9.78 -24.58 36.42
N GLY A 64 -8.75 -24.23 37.18
CA GLY A 64 -7.41 -24.00 36.61
C GLY A 64 -6.27 -24.29 37.58
N ILE A 65 -5.12 -24.48 37.03
CA ILE A 65 -3.86 -24.70 37.76
C ILE A 65 -2.78 -23.76 37.21
N ILE A 66 -1.96 -23.18 38.10
CA ILE A 66 -0.79 -22.41 37.73
C ILE A 66 0.44 -23.06 38.29
N GLU A 67 1.44 -23.25 37.45
CA GLU A 67 2.77 -23.69 37.80
C GLU A 67 3.75 -22.53 37.68
N ALA A 68 4.44 -22.22 38.75
CA ALA A 68 5.43 -21.17 38.80
C ALA A 68 6.80 -21.71 38.33
N LYS A 69 7.33 -21.10 37.28
CA LYS A 69 8.64 -21.45 36.70
C LYS A 69 9.67 -20.36 37.03
N ARG A 70 10.96 -20.71 37.03
CA ARG A 70 12.04 -19.75 37.22
C ARG A 70 12.18 -18.84 35.99
N GLU A 71 12.63 -17.64 36.21
CA GLU A 71 12.77 -16.64 35.11
C GLU A 71 13.71 -17.13 34.01
N GLU A 72 14.73 -17.88 34.32
CA GLU A 72 15.69 -18.48 33.38
C GLU A 72 15.05 -19.55 32.48
N GLU A 73 13.94 -20.13 32.88
CA GLU A 73 13.18 -21.12 32.14
C GLU A 73 12.18 -20.47 31.15
N GLY A 74 11.94 -19.17 31.30
CA GLY A 74 10.99 -18.43 30.45
C GLY A 74 11.30 -18.52 28.94
N GLN A 75 12.56 -18.55 28.55
CA GLN A 75 12.96 -18.76 27.15
C GLN A 75 12.81 -20.22 26.68
N ARG A 76 12.84 -21.17 27.62
CA ARG A 76 12.63 -22.61 27.33
C ARG A 76 11.16 -23.00 27.29
N LEU A 77 10.29 -22.22 27.93
CA LEU A 77 8.83 -22.42 27.85
C LEU A 77 8.29 -22.39 26.42
N SER A 78 9.01 -21.71 25.50
CA SER A 78 8.64 -21.67 24.07
C SER A 78 8.87 -22.99 23.33
N VAL A 79 9.63 -23.93 23.90
CA VAL A 79 10.01 -25.22 23.28
C VAL A 79 9.20 -26.37 23.88
N ALA A 80 8.54 -26.18 25.02
CA ALA A 80 7.88 -27.22 25.80
C ALA A 80 6.37 -27.35 25.50
N GLU A 81 5.97 -27.24 24.26
CA GLU A 81 4.55 -27.45 23.85
C GLU A 81 4.03 -28.87 24.18
N ASP A 82 4.93 -29.84 24.38
CA ASP A 82 4.56 -31.25 24.61
C ASP A 82 4.37 -31.63 26.08
N GLN A 83 4.85 -30.83 27.05
CA GLN A 83 4.81 -31.22 28.47
C GLN A 83 3.56 -30.76 29.23
N SER A 84 2.81 -29.79 28.74
CA SER A 84 1.59 -29.31 29.41
C SER A 84 0.42 -30.33 29.42
N GLY A 85 0.52 -31.40 28.66
CA GLY A 85 -0.47 -32.48 28.63
C GLY A 85 -0.56 -33.32 29.91
N GLU A 86 0.50 -33.44 30.68
CA GLU A 86 0.55 -34.30 31.89
C GLU A 86 -0.22 -33.63 33.06
N TYR A 87 -0.26 -32.32 33.16
CA TYR A 87 -0.96 -31.61 34.26
C TYR A 87 -2.47 -31.54 34.06
N ALA A 88 -2.98 -31.61 32.84
CA ALA A 88 -4.41 -31.67 32.57
C ALA A 88 -5.07 -33.00 33.10
N THR A 89 -4.25 -34.00 33.39
CA THR A 89 -4.70 -35.31 33.87
C THR A 89 -4.43 -35.55 35.36
N ALA A 90 -3.82 -34.57 36.07
CA ALA A 90 -3.58 -34.69 37.50
C ALA A 90 -4.86 -34.86 38.30
N THR A 91 -4.95 -35.90 39.12
CA THR A 91 -6.12 -36.20 39.97
C THR A 91 -6.02 -35.38 41.26
N LEU A 92 -7.02 -34.60 41.54
CA LEU A 92 -7.09 -33.82 42.77
C LEU A 92 -7.41 -34.69 43.95
N LYS A 93 -6.59 -34.66 45.01
CA LYS A 93 -6.61 -35.55 46.17
C LYS A 93 -7.95 -35.58 46.92
N HIS A 94 -8.81 -34.59 46.75
CA HIS A 94 -10.07 -34.44 47.46
C HIS A 94 -11.29 -34.21 46.55
N LEU A 95 -11.13 -34.13 45.24
CA LEU A 95 -12.18 -33.69 44.30
C LEU A 95 -12.56 -34.72 43.25
N GLY A 96 -12.01 -35.97 43.32
CA GLY A 96 -12.25 -37.00 42.34
C GLY A 96 -11.63 -36.69 40.96
N GLN A 97 -11.94 -37.50 39.95
CA GLN A 97 -11.39 -37.36 38.58
C GLN A 97 -12.07 -36.20 37.82
N LYS A 98 -11.98 -34.96 38.33
CA LYS A 98 -12.37 -33.79 37.54
C LYS A 98 -11.18 -33.34 36.71
N GLN A 99 -11.36 -33.31 35.40
CA GLN A 99 -10.39 -32.70 34.49
C GLN A 99 -10.36 -31.17 34.72
N ILE A 100 -9.19 -30.61 34.95
CA ILE A 100 -8.99 -29.17 35.09
C ILE A 100 -8.79 -28.59 33.68
N PRO A 101 -9.68 -27.72 33.22
CA PRO A 101 -9.64 -27.26 31.83
C PRO A 101 -8.58 -26.20 31.55
N PHE A 102 -8.12 -25.43 32.55
CA PHE A 102 -7.24 -24.29 32.34
C PHE A 102 -5.90 -24.50 33.01
N VAL A 103 -4.83 -24.50 32.20
CA VAL A 103 -3.46 -24.72 32.67
C VAL A 103 -2.61 -23.50 32.36
N TYR A 104 -1.91 -23.01 33.37
CA TYR A 104 -1.00 -21.88 33.25
C TYR A 104 0.40 -22.27 33.69
N GLU A 105 1.39 -21.80 32.94
CA GLU A 105 2.80 -21.84 33.31
C GLU A 105 3.31 -20.39 33.33
N SER A 106 3.87 -19.95 34.45
CA SER A 106 4.26 -18.53 34.58
C SER A 106 5.57 -18.34 35.32
N THR A 107 6.43 -17.49 34.79
CA THR A 107 7.60 -16.95 35.47
C THR A 107 7.28 -15.63 36.21
N GLY A 108 6.01 -15.20 36.15
CA GLY A 108 5.60 -13.86 36.58
C GLY A 108 5.93 -12.74 35.57
N ILE A 109 6.83 -12.99 34.61
CA ILE A 109 7.09 -12.12 33.46
C ILE A 109 6.37 -12.68 32.25
N VAL A 110 6.69 -13.87 31.84
CA VAL A 110 6.04 -14.62 30.76
C VAL A 110 4.99 -15.54 31.38
N THR A 111 3.80 -15.50 30.86
CA THR A 111 2.69 -16.39 31.26
C THR A 111 2.17 -17.11 30.02
N ARG A 112 2.09 -18.42 30.09
CA ARG A 112 1.52 -19.27 29.03
C ARG A 112 0.24 -19.92 29.54
N PHE A 113 -0.70 -20.06 28.62
CA PHE A 113 -2.03 -20.57 28.89
C PHE A 113 -2.41 -21.68 27.92
N THR A 114 -2.99 -22.75 28.45
CA THR A 114 -3.54 -23.87 27.69
C THR A 114 -4.98 -24.11 28.12
N ASN A 115 -5.90 -24.18 27.18
CA ASN A 115 -7.28 -24.58 27.41
C ASN A 115 -7.47 -26.03 26.92
N ALA A 116 -7.59 -26.97 27.87
CA ALA A 116 -7.77 -28.39 27.56
C ALA A 116 -9.11 -28.73 26.88
N ARG A 117 -10.06 -27.80 26.85
CA ARG A 117 -11.34 -27.92 26.13
C ARG A 117 -11.24 -27.62 24.63
N ASP A 118 -10.11 -27.10 24.17
CA ASP A 118 -9.88 -26.86 22.75
C ASP A 118 -9.69 -28.19 21.99
N PRO A 119 -10.13 -28.30 20.73
CA PRO A 119 -9.94 -29.53 19.92
C PRO A 119 -8.48 -29.96 19.75
N LYS A 120 -7.59 -28.99 19.70
CA LYS A 120 -6.12 -29.17 19.70
C LYS A 120 -5.56 -28.22 20.75
N PRO A 121 -5.50 -28.61 22.03
CA PRO A 121 -4.94 -27.77 23.08
C PRO A 121 -3.50 -27.39 22.76
N ARG A 122 -3.19 -26.09 22.74
CA ARG A 122 -1.84 -25.56 22.55
C ARG A 122 -1.56 -24.50 23.58
N SER A 123 -0.36 -24.54 24.11
CA SER A 123 0.14 -23.50 25.01
C SER A 123 0.40 -22.23 24.23
N ARG A 124 -0.11 -21.10 24.69
CA ARG A 124 0.09 -19.77 24.10
C ARG A 124 0.51 -18.76 25.15
N GLU A 125 1.31 -17.79 24.74
CA GLU A 125 1.67 -16.68 25.59
C GLU A 125 0.50 -15.71 25.75
N ILE A 126 0.23 -15.29 26.98
CA ILE A 126 -0.79 -14.32 27.33
C ILE A 126 -0.17 -13.19 28.15
N PHE A 127 -0.74 -11.99 28.04
CA PHE A 127 -0.26 -10.81 28.75
C PHE A 127 -0.53 -10.88 30.27
N ALA A 128 -1.72 -11.33 30.64
CA ALA A 128 -2.19 -11.44 32.02
C ALA A 128 -3.09 -12.68 32.16
N PHE A 129 -3.37 -13.08 33.41
CA PHE A 129 -4.33 -14.14 33.69
C PHE A 129 -5.74 -13.70 33.32
N GLU A 130 -6.57 -14.63 32.87
CA GLU A 130 -8.00 -14.36 32.63
C GLU A 130 -8.71 -14.11 33.95
N ARG A 131 -9.75 -13.27 33.89
CA ARG A 131 -10.57 -12.95 35.06
C ARG A 131 -11.47 -14.12 35.46
N PRO A 132 -11.84 -14.24 36.72
CA PRO A 132 -12.75 -15.26 37.19
C PRO A 132 -14.08 -15.28 36.40
N GLU A 133 -14.64 -14.11 36.08
CA GLU A 133 -15.86 -13.94 35.30
C GLU A 133 -15.72 -14.49 33.88
N THR A 134 -14.56 -14.29 33.27
CA THR A 134 -14.25 -14.79 31.94
C THR A 134 -14.18 -16.31 31.93
N LEU A 135 -13.45 -16.90 32.86
CA LEU A 135 -13.39 -18.36 33.00
C LEU A 135 -14.77 -18.98 33.31
N GLN A 136 -15.56 -18.34 34.20
CA GLN A 136 -16.94 -18.77 34.46
C GLN A 136 -17.79 -18.78 33.20
N LYS A 137 -17.68 -17.72 32.39
CA LYS A 137 -18.42 -17.60 31.13
C LYS A 137 -17.98 -18.67 30.13
N TRP A 138 -16.67 -18.92 29.99
CA TRP A 138 -16.16 -19.95 29.10
C TRP A 138 -16.63 -21.36 29.52
N LEU A 139 -16.66 -21.65 30.81
CA LEU A 139 -17.15 -22.94 31.30
C LEU A 139 -18.62 -23.20 31.00
N LYS A 140 -19.44 -22.14 30.99
CA LYS A 140 -20.86 -22.24 30.64
C LYS A 140 -21.08 -22.42 29.13
N GLU A 141 -20.13 -22.07 28.29
CA GLU A 141 -20.24 -22.29 26.85
C GLU A 141 -20.02 -23.76 26.52
N PRO A 142 -20.90 -24.38 25.70
CA PRO A 142 -20.78 -25.79 25.36
C PRO A 142 -19.56 -26.11 24.50
N LYS A 143 -19.10 -25.15 23.69
CA LYS A 143 -17.94 -25.25 22.83
C LYS A 143 -17.06 -24.02 22.97
N THR A 144 -15.73 -24.20 22.97
CA THR A 144 -14.77 -23.07 22.92
C THR A 144 -14.85 -22.38 21.58
N LEU A 145 -14.31 -21.14 21.50
CA LEU A 145 -14.20 -20.44 20.23
C LEU A 145 -13.45 -21.28 19.19
N ARG A 146 -12.33 -21.89 19.60
CA ARG A 146 -11.52 -22.77 18.73
C ARG A 146 -12.30 -23.96 18.23
N ALA A 147 -13.14 -24.56 19.06
CA ALA A 147 -14.05 -25.65 18.65
C ALA A 147 -15.10 -25.17 17.64
N ARG A 148 -15.66 -23.97 17.83
CA ARG A 148 -16.62 -23.39 16.88
C ARG A 148 -16.00 -23.06 15.52
N LEU A 149 -14.70 -22.72 15.47
CA LEU A 149 -13.97 -22.51 14.21
C LEU A 149 -13.88 -23.79 13.35
N HIS A 150 -13.97 -24.98 13.94
CA HIS A 150 -14.07 -26.24 13.20
C HIS A 150 -15.45 -26.43 12.55
N ASP A 151 -16.48 -25.83 13.09
CA ASP A 151 -17.87 -25.99 12.63
C ASP A 151 -18.27 -24.98 11.54
N LEU A 152 -17.34 -24.16 11.05
CA LEU A 152 -17.62 -23.18 9.99
C LEU A 152 -18.16 -23.89 8.73
N PRO A 153 -19.31 -23.46 8.19
CA PRO A 153 -19.86 -24.01 6.96
C PRO A 153 -18.97 -23.67 5.75
N ALA A 154 -19.18 -24.39 4.65
CA ALA A 154 -18.53 -24.07 3.39
C ALA A 154 -18.76 -22.60 3.00
N LEU A 155 -17.74 -21.98 2.42
CA LEU A 155 -17.82 -20.59 1.97
C LEU A 155 -18.73 -20.50 0.74
N PRO A 156 -19.82 -19.70 0.75
CA PRO A 156 -20.53 -19.37 -0.46
C PRO A 156 -19.60 -18.59 -1.41
N THR A 157 -19.50 -19.02 -2.66
CA THR A 157 -18.53 -18.46 -3.62
C THR A 157 -19.14 -17.43 -4.57
N ALA A 158 -20.47 -17.34 -4.67
CA ALA A 158 -21.13 -16.39 -5.56
C ALA A 158 -20.70 -14.95 -5.25
N GLY A 159 -20.31 -14.19 -6.28
CA GLY A 159 -19.88 -12.80 -6.13
C GLY A 159 -18.48 -12.59 -5.53
N LEU A 160 -17.78 -13.65 -5.13
CA LEU A 160 -16.39 -13.59 -4.69
C LEU A 160 -15.44 -13.91 -5.85
N ARG A 161 -14.30 -13.25 -5.86
CA ARG A 161 -13.18 -13.59 -6.76
C ARG A 161 -12.41 -14.78 -6.20
N ASP A 162 -11.77 -15.56 -7.07
CA ASP A 162 -11.00 -16.75 -6.66
C ASP A 162 -9.93 -16.43 -5.61
N CYS A 163 -9.24 -15.31 -5.74
CA CYS A 163 -8.27 -14.87 -4.75
C CYS A 163 -8.88 -14.61 -3.36
N GLN A 164 -10.13 -14.12 -3.31
CA GLN A 164 -10.86 -13.88 -2.05
C GLN A 164 -11.36 -15.21 -1.46
N ILE A 165 -11.84 -16.12 -2.30
CA ILE A 165 -12.25 -17.46 -1.89
C ILE A 165 -11.06 -18.21 -1.26
N ASN A 166 -9.92 -18.18 -1.94
CA ASN A 166 -8.69 -18.82 -1.47
C ASN A 166 -8.22 -18.21 -0.14
N ALA A 167 -8.18 -16.87 -0.04
CA ALA A 167 -7.76 -16.18 1.17
C ALA A 167 -8.64 -16.53 2.38
N ILE A 168 -9.96 -16.49 2.24
CA ILE A 168 -10.90 -16.79 3.32
C ILE A 168 -10.83 -18.26 3.70
N THR A 169 -10.84 -19.16 2.73
CA THR A 169 -10.79 -20.60 2.97
C THR A 169 -9.51 -21.00 3.70
N ASN A 170 -8.37 -20.49 3.26
CA ASN A 170 -7.08 -20.78 3.88
C ASN A 170 -6.96 -20.16 5.27
N LEU A 171 -7.52 -18.98 5.49
CA LEU A 171 -7.60 -18.36 6.81
C LEU A 171 -8.40 -19.23 7.79
N GLU A 172 -9.58 -19.70 7.38
CA GLU A 172 -10.42 -20.58 8.21
C GLU A 172 -9.74 -21.91 8.50
N ASN A 173 -9.04 -22.48 7.52
CA ASN A 173 -8.23 -23.69 7.71
C ASN A 173 -7.07 -23.44 8.69
N SER A 174 -6.38 -22.33 8.60
CA SER A 174 -5.33 -21.92 9.53
C SER A 174 -5.86 -21.86 10.98
N PHE A 175 -7.05 -21.30 11.18
CA PHE A 175 -7.68 -21.24 12.50
C PHE A 175 -8.12 -22.61 13.01
N ARG A 176 -8.61 -23.51 12.15
CA ARG A 176 -8.90 -24.91 12.51
C ARG A 176 -7.64 -25.65 12.97
N GLU A 177 -6.48 -25.31 12.42
CA GLU A 177 -5.18 -25.83 12.86
C GLU A 177 -4.66 -25.20 14.14
N ALA A 178 -5.44 -24.32 14.77
CA ALA A 178 -5.07 -23.55 15.95
C ALA A 178 -3.83 -22.66 15.76
N ARG A 179 -3.62 -22.12 14.55
CA ARG A 179 -2.59 -21.10 14.27
C ARG A 179 -3.19 -19.72 14.54
N PRO A 180 -2.79 -19.04 15.62
CA PRO A 180 -3.46 -17.81 16.06
C PRO A 180 -3.12 -16.58 15.20
N LYS A 181 -2.03 -16.61 14.44
CA LYS A 181 -1.59 -15.49 13.59
C LYS A 181 -1.58 -15.93 12.14
N ALA A 182 -2.26 -15.19 11.27
CA ALA A 182 -2.34 -15.46 9.84
C ALA A 182 -2.09 -14.19 9.03
N LEU A 183 -1.33 -14.31 7.93
CA LEU A 183 -1.00 -13.21 7.03
C LEU A 183 -1.71 -13.41 5.68
N ILE A 184 -2.47 -12.42 5.26
CA ILE A 184 -3.09 -12.31 3.94
C ILE A 184 -2.32 -11.28 3.14
N GLN A 185 -1.56 -11.72 2.15
CA GLN A 185 -0.97 -10.86 1.15
C GLN A 185 -1.93 -10.76 -0.03
N MET A 186 -2.35 -9.54 -0.35
CA MET A 186 -3.15 -9.24 -1.54
C MET A 186 -2.75 -7.88 -2.11
N ALA A 187 -2.62 -7.79 -3.42
CA ALA A 187 -2.26 -6.55 -4.11
C ALA A 187 -3.20 -5.38 -3.75
N THR A 188 -2.67 -4.18 -3.77
CA THR A 188 -3.49 -2.97 -3.55
C THR A 188 -4.56 -2.88 -4.62
N GLY A 189 -5.85 -2.88 -4.21
CA GLY A 189 -6.99 -2.82 -5.13
C GLY A 189 -7.62 -4.16 -5.48
N SER A 190 -7.06 -5.26 -5.03
CA SER A 190 -7.65 -6.59 -5.23
C SER A 190 -8.88 -6.89 -4.35
N GLY A 191 -9.22 -6.00 -3.40
CA GLY A 191 -10.35 -6.15 -2.50
C GLY A 191 -10.00 -6.69 -1.11
N LYS A 192 -8.81 -6.37 -0.58
CA LYS A 192 -8.38 -6.77 0.78
C LYS A 192 -9.42 -6.51 1.86
N THR A 193 -9.93 -5.27 1.94
CA THR A 193 -10.90 -4.88 2.95
C THR A 193 -12.21 -5.66 2.82
N PHE A 194 -12.69 -5.87 1.60
CA PHE A 194 -13.88 -6.69 1.35
C PHE A 194 -13.67 -8.15 1.79
N THR A 195 -12.49 -8.73 1.50
CA THR A 195 -12.11 -10.07 1.94
C THR A 195 -12.12 -10.17 3.46
N ALA A 196 -11.54 -9.17 4.14
CA ALA A 196 -11.51 -9.13 5.60
C ALA A 196 -12.92 -8.99 6.20
N ILE A 197 -13.78 -8.13 5.65
CA ILE A 197 -15.16 -7.97 6.12
C ILE A 197 -15.97 -9.27 5.94
N THR A 198 -15.79 -9.95 4.82
CA THR A 198 -16.42 -11.26 4.58
C THR A 198 -15.96 -12.29 5.61
N ALA A 199 -14.67 -12.36 5.90
CA ALA A 199 -14.13 -13.24 6.94
C ALA A 199 -14.68 -12.88 8.31
N ILE A 200 -14.70 -11.59 8.69
CA ILE A 200 -15.26 -11.08 9.96
C ILE A 200 -16.74 -11.48 10.09
N TYR A 201 -17.54 -11.26 9.05
CA TYR A 201 -18.93 -11.65 9.03
C TYR A 201 -19.11 -13.14 9.37
N ARG A 202 -18.34 -14.00 8.73
CA ARG A 202 -18.38 -15.45 8.94
C ARG A 202 -17.95 -15.83 10.36
N LEU A 203 -16.89 -15.20 10.87
CA LEU A 203 -16.42 -15.43 12.25
C LEU A 203 -17.47 -15.00 13.29
N LEU A 204 -18.15 -13.90 13.08
CA LEU A 204 -19.24 -13.46 13.97
C LEU A 204 -20.46 -14.38 13.86
N LYS A 205 -20.90 -14.70 12.65
CA LYS A 205 -22.11 -15.48 12.41
C LYS A 205 -21.98 -16.95 12.81
N PHE A 206 -20.94 -17.62 12.37
CA PHE A 206 -20.80 -19.06 12.48
C PHE A 206 -19.90 -19.50 13.65
N ALA A 207 -18.76 -18.83 13.87
CA ALA A 207 -17.93 -19.11 15.03
C ALA A 207 -18.44 -18.43 16.32
N LYS A 208 -19.49 -17.58 16.22
CA LYS A 208 -20.01 -16.81 17.35
C LYS A 208 -18.94 -16.00 18.06
N GLY A 209 -18.01 -15.43 17.30
CA GLY A 209 -17.08 -14.43 17.81
C GLY A 209 -17.87 -13.25 18.42
N LYS A 210 -17.37 -12.72 19.51
CA LYS A 210 -18.07 -11.67 20.26
C LYS A 210 -17.63 -10.28 19.83
N ARG A 211 -16.31 -10.08 19.69
CA ARG A 211 -15.73 -8.78 19.35
C ARG A 211 -14.54 -8.94 18.43
N VAL A 212 -14.52 -8.11 17.43
CA VAL A 212 -13.43 -7.99 16.44
C VAL A 212 -12.87 -6.58 16.49
N LEU A 213 -11.57 -6.46 16.61
CA LEU A 213 -10.85 -5.21 16.46
C LEU A 213 -10.31 -5.11 15.04
N PHE A 214 -10.65 -4.04 14.32
CA PHE A 214 -10.11 -3.71 13.01
C PHE A 214 -9.15 -2.52 13.14
N LEU A 215 -7.87 -2.81 13.09
CA LEU A 215 -6.81 -1.81 13.21
C LEU A 215 -6.42 -1.25 11.85
N VAL A 216 -6.33 0.06 11.79
CA VAL A 216 -5.92 0.83 10.62
C VAL A 216 -4.76 1.76 10.97
N ASP A 217 -4.03 2.18 9.95
CA ASP A 217 -2.85 3.02 10.12
C ASP A 217 -3.19 4.50 10.39
N THR A 218 -4.27 5.01 9.78
CA THR A 218 -4.69 6.41 9.89
C THR A 218 -6.21 6.55 10.09
N LYS A 219 -6.62 7.70 10.63
CA LYS A 219 -8.05 8.05 10.81
C LYS A 219 -8.84 7.97 9.50
N ASN A 220 -8.26 8.44 8.39
CA ASN A 220 -8.91 8.38 7.07
C ASN A 220 -9.17 6.95 6.59
N LEU A 221 -8.23 6.03 6.82
CA LEU A 221 -8.43 4.60 6.54
C LEU A 221 -9.53 4.00 7.41
N GLY A 222 -9.63 4.45 8.68
CA GLY A 222 -10.71 4.06 9.58
C GLY A 222 -12.08 4.50 9.07
N GLU A 223 -12.21 5.73 8.57
CA GLU A 223 -13.45 6.24 7.96
C GLU A 223 -13.85 5.43 6.70
N GLN A 224 -12.88 5.07 5.88
CA GLN A 224 -13.12 4.23 4.69
C GLN A 224 -13.54 2.81 5.07
N ALA A 225 -12.85 2.18 6.01
CA ALA A 225 -13.22 0.87 6.51
C ALA A 225 -14.65 0.88 7.07
N GLU A 226 -15.01 1.89 7.87
CA GLU A 226 -16.37 2.06 8.39
C GLU A 226 -17.41 2.15 7.26
N GLN A 227 -17.12 2.91 6.19
CA GLN A 227 -18.01 3.00 5.04
C GLN A 227 -18.14 1.67 4.29
N GLU A 228 -17.06 0.90 4.17
CA GLU A 228 -17.10 -0.42 3.54
C GLU A 228 -17.92 -1.40 4.37
N PHE A 229 -17.78 -1.41 5.71
CA PHE A 229 -18.66 -2.18 6.59
C PHE A 229 -20.13 -1.78 6.44
N ARG A 230 -20.41 -0.47 6.33
CA ARG A 230 -21.80 0.03 6.17
C ARG A 230 -22.46 -0.38 4.85
N ARG A 231 -21.67 -0.62 3.81
CA ARG A 231 -22.16 -1.01 2.47
C ARG A 231 -22.12 -2.51 2.22
N TYR A 232 -21.51 -3.26 3.12
CA TYR A 232 -21.35 -4.69 2.94
C TYR A 232 -22.68 -5.42 3.13
N GLU A 233 -23.08 -6.17 2.10
CA GLU A 233 -24.22 -7.05 2.07
C GLU A 233 -23.72 -8.50 2.02
N PRO A 234 -24.01 -9.33 3.04
CA PRO A 234 -23.64 -10.74 3.04
C PRO A 234 -24.40 -11.53 1.99
N GLN A 235 -23.79 -12.54 1.39
CA GLN A 235 -24.43 -13.36 0.37
C GLN A 235 -25.60 -14.20 0.86
N ASP A 236 -25.63 -14.53 2.15
CA ASP A 236 -26.60 -15.38 2.80
C ASP A 236 -27.57 -14.61 3.72
N ASP A 237 -27.59 -13.29 3.60
CA ASP A 237 -28.50 -12.40 4.34
C ASP A 237 -28.71 -11.10 3.54
N ASN A 238 -29.96 -10.68 3.35
CA ASN A 238 -30.31 -9.49 2.56
C ASN A 238 -30.18 -8.18 3.36
N ARG A 239 -29.72 -8.26 4.62
CA ARG A 239 -29.49 -7.09 5.46
C ARG A 239 -28.05 -6.62 5.35
N LEU A 240 -27.85 -5.33 5.44
CA LEU A 240 -26.51 -4.74 5.50
C LEU A 240 -25.81 -5.14 6.81
N PHE A 241 -24.48 -5.18 6.78
CA PHE A 241 -23.68 -5.57 7.94
C PHE A 241 -24.06 -4.83 9.24
N PRO A 242 -24.28 -3.48 9.24
CA PRO A 242 -24.65 -2.75 10.46
C PRO A 242 -26.03 -3.08 11.03
N GLU A 243 -26.91 -3.69 10.23
CA GLU A 243 -28.23 -4.16 10.68
C GLU A 243 -28.12 -5.49 11.44
N LEU A 244 -27.00 -6.21 11.21
CA LEU A 244 -26.72 -7.50 11.84
C LEU A 244 -25.78 -7.37 13.03
N TYR A 245 -24.78 -6.52 12.93
CA TYR A 245 -23.70 -6.36 13.91
C TYR A 245 -23.31 -4.88 14.08
N GLY A 246 -23.22 -4.44 15.34
CA GLY A 246 -22.76 -3.11 15.65
C GLY A 246 -21.32 -2.86 15.20
N VAL A 247 -21.10 -1.77 14.48
CA VAL A 247 -19.78 -1.30 14.04
C VAL A 247 -19.53 0.06 14.64
N THR A 248 -18.44 0.21 15.38
CA THR A 248 -18.07 1.48 16.03
C THR A 248 -16.63 1.84 15.72
N ARG A 249 -16.44 3.05 15.21
CA ARG A 249 -15.11 3.64 15.11
C ARG A 249 -14.79 4.38 16.41
N LEU A 250 -13.66 4.03 17.02
CA LEU A 250 -13.24 4.64 18.28
C LEU A 250 -12.67 6.03 18.00
N SER A 251 -13.32 7.05 18.49
CA SER A 251 -12.93 8.46 18.34
C SER A 251 -12.56 9.12 19.68
N SER A 252 -12.78 8.42 20.80
CA SER A 252 -12.46 8.89 22.14
C SER A 252 -11.85 7.76 22.98
N SER A 253 -11.50 8.05 24.23
CA SER A 253 -11.03 7.05 25.20
C SER A 253 -12.13 6.09 25.70
N PHE A 254 -13.38 6.32 25.32
CA PHE A 254 -14.51 5.46 25.67
C PHE A 254 -14.70 4.33 24.64
N ILE A 255 -14.81 3.09 25.14
CA ILE A 255 -15.17 1.92 24.31
C ILE A 255 -16.59 1.48 24.69
N PRO A 256 -17.58 1.59 23.79
CA PRO A 256 -18.91 1.06 24.01
C PRO A 256 -18.87 -0.48 24.05
N ASN A 257 -19.75 -1.08 24.88
CA ASN A 257 -19.76 -2.54 25.07
C ASN A 257 -20.73 -3.29 24.15
N ASP A 258 -21.51 -2.58 23.35
CA ASP A 258 -22.63 -3.08 22.55
C ASP A 258 -22.27 -3.39 21.09
N SER A 259 -21.07 -3.04 20.67
CA SER A 259 -20.62 -3.30 19.31
C SER A 259 -19.88 -4.63 19.19
N GLN A 260 -19.92 -5.21 17.99
CA GLN A 260 -19.19 -6.42 17.65
C GLN A 260 -17.92 -6.12 16.86
N VAL A 261 -17.87 -5.02 16.11
CA VAL A 261 -16.69 -4.58 15.38
C VAL A 261 -16.25 -3.20 15.86
N TYR A 262 -15.00 -3.10 16.21
CA TYR A 262 -14.36 -1.85 16.66
C TYR A 262 -13.27 -1.48 15.65
N ILE A 263 -13.38 -0.30 15.06
CA ILE A 263 -12.37 0.24 14.15
C ILE A 263 -11.55 1.27 14.91
N SER A 264 -10.24 1.13 14.91
CA SER A 264 -9.33 2.02 15.64
C SER A 264 -8.00 2.19 14.92
N THR A 265 -7.35 3.33 15.15
CA THR A 265 -5.91 3.45 14.89
C THR A 265 -5.13 2.81 16.04
N ILE A 266 -3.90 2.38 15.76
CA ILE A 266 -3.04 1.79 16.81
C ILE A 266 -2.68 2.82 17.89
N GLN A 267 -2.52 4.10 17.52
CA GLN A 267 -2.28 5.21 18.43
C GLN A 267 -3.43 5.40 19.41
N ARG A 268 -4.66 5.42 18.88
CA ARG A 268 -5.88 5.55 19.71
C ARG A 268 -5.98 4.39 20.70
N LEU A 269 -5.78 3.18 20.23
CA LEU A 269 -5.85 2.00 21.09
C LEU A 269 -4.78 2.03 22.20
N TYR A 270 -3.56 2.44 21.87
CA TYR A 270 -2.49 2.62 22.86
C TYR A 270 -2.88 3.67 23.90
N SER A 271 -3.40 4.82 23.49
CA SER A 271 -3.87 5.86 24.41
C SER A 271 -4.99 5.38 25.33
N ILE A 272 -5.94 4.60 24.79
CA ILE A 272 -7.03 4.01 25.57
C ILE A 272 -6.50 3.05 26.62
N LEU A 273 -5.53 2.17 26.28
CA LEU A 273 -4.90 1.24 27.21
C LEU A 273 -4.14 1.95 28.31
N LYS A 274 -3.62 3.15 28.05
CA LYS A 274 -2.96 4.00 29.03
C LYS A 274 -3.94 4.86 29.87
N GLY A 275 -5.16 5.04 29.41
CA GLY A 275 -6.12 5.96 30.00
C GLY A 275 -5.81 7.43 29.70
N GLU A 276 -5.08 7.74 28.65
CA GLU A 276 -4.73 9.08 28.19
C GLU A 276 -5.64 9.52 27.03
N GLU A 277 -5.88 10.84 26.90
CA GLU A 277 -6.53 11.38 25.70
C GLU A 277 -5.52 11.62 24.60
N LEU A 278 -5.86 11.24 23.37
CA LEU A 278 -5.07 11.47 22.17
C LEU A 278 -5.60 12.70 21.43
N ASP A 279 -4.69 13.63 21.07
CA ASP A 279 -5.01 14.75 20.19
C ASP A 279 -5.37 14.20 18.78
N GLU A 280 -6.51 14.64 18.23
CA GLU A 280 -7.02 14.18 16.93
C GLU A 280 -6.03 14.40 15.79
N GLY A 281 -5.24 15.46 15.84
CA GLY A 281 -4.20 15.75 14.84
C GLY A 281 -3.14 14.64 14.73
N ASN A 282 -2.89 13.91 15.80
CA ASN A 282 -1.91 12.82 15.81
C ASN A 282 -2.43 11.51 15.14
N GLU A 283 -3.74 11.38 14.92
CA GLU A 283 -4.32 10.23 14.22
C GLU A 283 -4.38 10.38 12.70
N GLU A 284 -4.24 11.61 12.19
CA GLU A 284 -4.28 11.88 10.75
C GLU A 284 -2.96 11.53 10.08
N GLU A 285 -1.88 11.45 10.84
CA GLU A 285 -0.54 11.22 10.35
C GLU A 285 -0.09 9.78 10.64
N ASN A 286 0.63 9.19 9.67
CA ASN A 286 1.23 7.88 9.89
C ASN A 286 2.34 7.99 10.96
N PRO A 287 2.20 7.28 12.09
CA PRO A 287 3.17 7.38 13.18
C PRO A 287 4.57 6.89 12.79
N ASN A 288 4.68 6.04 11.76
CA ASN A 288 5.96 5.55 11.29
C ASN A 288 6.65 6.51 10.30
N GLU A 289 5.90 7.41 9.65
CA GLU A 289 6.46 8.38 8.69
C GLU A 289 6.91 9.67 9.37
N LYS A 290 6.18 10.11 10.39
CA LYS A 290 6.47 11.37 11.10
C LYS A 290 7.02 11.18 12.52
N GLY A 291 7.32 9.93 12.91
CA GLY A 291 8.01 9.67 14.18
C GLY A 291 7.19 10.07 15.41
N TRP A 292 5.85 9.90 15.36
CA TRP A 292 5.06 10.06 16.58
C TRP A 292 5.51 9.00 17.59
N ALA A 293 6.05 9.46 18.69
CA ALA A 293 6.26 8.67 19.89
C ALA A 293 5.59 9.40 21.05
N PRO A 294 4.94 8.72 21.98
CA PRO A 294 4.47 9.34 23.20
C PRO A 294 5.65 10.02 23.91
N LYS A 295 5.38 11.12 24.61
CA LYS A 295 6.42 11.89 25.34
C LYS A 295 7.26 11.02 26.26
N GLU A 296 6.66 9.95 26.79
CA GLU A 296 7.33 8.88 27.51
C GLU A 296 6.75 7.54 27.05
N PRO A 297 7.50 6.69 26.33
CA PRO A 297 7.05 5.35 25.98
C PRO A 297 6.98 4.50 27.24
N MET A 298 5.81 4.43 27.86
CA MET A 298 5.57 3.53 28.98
C MET A 298 5.05 2.19 28.45
N PRO A 299 5.42 1.07 29.07
CA PRO A 299 4.88 -0.22 28.68
C PRO A 299 3.36 -0.25 28.85
N VAL A 300 2.66 -1.02 28.01
CA VAL A 300 1.25 -1.31 28.18
C VAL A 300 1.04 -2.01 29.52
N VAL A 301 0.06 -1.56 30.29
CA VAL A 301 -0.33 -2.13 31.57
C VAL A 301 -1.71 -2.77 31.47
N TYR A 302 -2.02 -3.66 32.41
CA TYR A 302 -3.32 -4.30 32.48
C TYR A 302 -4.45 -3.26 32.64
N SER A 303 -5.53 -3.43 31.88
CA SER A 303 -6.71 -2.57 31.93
C SER A 303 -7.97 -3.37 32.25
N ASP A 304 -8.65 -3.03 33.36
CA ASP A 304 -9.91 -3.66 33.73
C ASP A 304 -11.04 -3.41 32.72
N ARG A 305 -10.96 -2.28 32.00
CA ARG A 305 -11.97 -1.90 31.02
C ARG A 305 -11.84 -2.69 29.72
N ILE A 306 -10.61 -3.02 29.35
CA ILE A 306 -10.25 -3.72 28.13
C ILE A 306 -9.25 -4.81 28.50
N PRO A 307 -9.71 -5.91 29.12
CA PRO A 307 -8.80 -7.01 29.47
C PRO A 307 -8.24 -7.69 28.22
N PRO A 308 -7.15 -8.44 28.33
CA PRO A 308 -6.50 -9.11 27.20
C PRO A 308 -7.46 -9.98 26.35
N GLU A 309 -8.45 -10.58 26.98
CA GLU A 309 -9.47 -11.40 26.33
C GLU A 309 -10.70 -10.61 25.79
N PHE A 310 -10.60 -9.26 25.70
CA PHE A 310 -11.71 -8.42 25.26
C PHE A 310 -12.09 -8.66 23.80
N PHE A 311 -11.11 -8.86 22.92
CA PHE A 311 -11.31 -9.17 21.52
C PHE A 311 -11.01 -10.63 21.22
N ASP A 312 -11.84 -11.29 20.42
CA ASP A 312 -11.61 -12.64 19.92
C ASP A 312 -10.69 -12.61 18.67
N PHE A 313 -10.79 -11.55 17.88
CA PHE A 313 -10.05 -11.38 16.63
C PHE A 313 -9.52 -9.96 16.51
N VAL A 314 -8.31 -9.83 16.02
CA VAL A 314 -7.67 -8.55 15.67
C VAL A 314 -7.28 -8.61 14.20
N VAL A 315 -7.90 -7.78 13.38
CA VAL A 315 -7.56 -7.60 11.97
C VAL A 315 -6.70 -6.35 11.85
N ILE A 316 -5.55 -6.47 11.21
CA ILE A 316 -4.54 -5.42 11.14
C ILE A 316 -4.33 -5.06 9.67
N ASP A 317 -4.92 -3.95 9.25
CA ASP A 317 -4.72 -3.46 7.88
C ASP A 317 -3.35 -2.78 7.76
N GLU A 318 -2.71 -2.95 6.60
CA GLU A 318 -1.32 -2.55 6.34
C GLU A 318 -0.38 -2.97 7.48
N CYS A 319 -0.50 -4.22 7.92
CA CYS A 319 0.12 -4.77 9.13
C CYS A 319 1.64 -4.60 9.17
N HIS A 320 2.31 -4.53 8.01
CA HIS A 320 3.75 -4.28 7.91
C HIS A 320 4.18 -2.95 8.57
N ARG A 321 3.25 -2.06 8.91
CA ARG A 321 3.51 -0.78 9.59
C ARG A 321 3.27 -0.84 11.09
N SER A 322 2.35 -1.68 11.54
CA SER A 322 1.83 -1.68 12.92
C SER A 322 2.49 -2.71 13.85
N ILE A 323 3.29 -3.65 13.30
CA ILE A 323 3.84 -4.78 14.08
C ILE A 323 5.18 -4.49 14.75
N TYR A 324 5.66 -3.23 14.78
CA TYR A 324 6.99 -2.89 15.28
C TYR A 324 6.96 -2.07 16.55
N ASN A 325 8.05 -2.16 17.34
CA ASN A 325 8.34 -1.34 18.51
C ASN A 325 7.17 -1.29 19.50
N LEU A 326 6.80 -0.08 19.91
CA LEU A 326 5.74 0.20 20.84
C LEU A 326 4.38 -0.39 20.45
N TRP A 327 4.06 -0.39 19.14
CA TRP A 327 2.81 -0.90 18.62
C TRP A 327 2.67 -2.41 18.78
N ARG A 328 3.76 -3.15 18.71
CA ARG A 328 3.78 -4.58 18.96
C ARG A 328 3.25 -4.92 20.37
N GLN A 329 3.59 -4.11 21.38
CA GLN A 329 3.08 -4.33 22.73
C GLN A 329 1.56 -4.28 22.82
N VAL A 330 0.91 -3.41 22.02
CA VAL A 330 -0.55 -3.33 21.93
C VAL A 330 -1.14 -4.60 21.30
N LEU A 331 -0.49 -5.16 20.29
CA LEU A 331 -0.93 -6.38 19.65
C LEU A 331 -0.71 -7.62 20.52
N ASP A 332 0.43 -7.68 21.22
CA ASP A 332 0.78 -8.78 22.14
C ASP A 332 -0.01 -8.70 23.45
N TYR A 333 -0.68 -7.57 23.74
CA TYR A 333 -1.56 -7.43 24.89
C TYR A 333 -2.81 -8.31 24.80
N PHE A 334 -3.40 -8.49 23.59
CA PHE A 334 -4.64 -9.21 23.40
C PHE A 334 -4.41 -10.71 23.16
N ASP A 335 -5.15 -11.56 23.91
CA ASP A 335 -5.27 -13.00 23.64
C ASP A 335 -6.31 -13.23 22.52
N ALA A 336 -5.98 -12.85 21.30
CA ALA A 336 -6.86 -12.86 20.14
C ALA A 336 -6.20 -13.53 18.93
N PHE A 337 -7.02 -14.05 18.03
CA PHE A 337 -6.53 -14.41 16.70
C PHE A 337 -6.18 -13.14 15.92
N GLN A 338 -5.02 -13.13 15.28
CA GLN A 338 -4.51 -11.97 14.54
C GLN A 338 -4.48 -12.25 13.04
N ILE A 339 -5.09 -11.36 12.28
CA ILE A 339 -5.18 -11.42 10.82
C ILE A 339 -4.46 -10.21 10.26
N GLY A 340 -3.29 -10.39 9.69
CA GLY A 340 -2.57 -9.32 9.01
C GLY A 340 -2.98 -9.20 7.55
N LEU A 341 -3.26 -7.99 7.10
CA LEU A 341 -3.52 -7.66 5.71
C LEU A 341 -2.39 -6.77 5.19
N THR A 342 -1.83 -7.10 4.06
CA THR A 342 -0.81 -6.24 3.41
C THR A 342 -0.72 -6.54 1.91
N ALA A 343 -0.28 -5.55 1.14
CA ALA A 343 0.12 -5.77 -0.25
C ALA A 343 1.62 -6.06 -0.38
N THR A 344 2.42 -5.62 0.58
CA THR A 344 3.89 -5.62 0.51
C THR A 344 4.49 -6.10 1.84
N PRO A 345 4.42 -7.41 2.14
CA PRO A 345 5.05 -7.95 3.33
C PRO A 345 6.58 -7.88 3.22
N ASP A 346 7.25 -7.65 4.35
CA ASP A 346 8.69 -7.79 4.50
C ASP A 346 9.04 -9.03 5.35
N ASN A 347 10.32 -9.36 5.46
CA ASN A 347 10.78 -10.51 6.25
C ASN A 347 10.34 -10.45 7.72
N ARG A 348 10.22 -9.25 8.28
CA ARG A 348 9.79 -9.05 9.67
C ARG A 348 8.30 -9.29 9.82
N THR A 349 7.51 -8.90 8.80
CA THR A 349 6.08 -9.21 8.72
C THR A 349 5.87 -10.72 8.74
N PHE A 350 6.60 -11.46 7.90
CA PHE A 350 6.56 -12.94 7.91
C PHE A 350 6.95 -13.52 9.27
N GLY A 351 8.00 -12.99 9.91
CA GLY A 351 8.44 -13.42 11.23
C GLY A 351 7.36 -13.22 12.29
N TYR A 352 6.70 -12.06 12.33
CA TYR A 352 5.64 -11.74 13.29
C TYR A 352 4.43 -12.68 13.18
N PHE A 353 4.03 -13.02 11.97
CA PHE A 353 2.92 -13.95 11.68
C PHE A 353 3.37 -15.42 11.64
N ASN A 354 4.53 -15.76 12.22
CA ASN A 354 5.06 -17.13 12.31
C ASN A 354 5.13 -17.83 10.94
N GLN A 355 5.45 -17.09 9.88
CA GLN A 355 5.50 -17.54 8.49
C GLN A 355 4.16 -18.16 7.99
N ASN A 356 3.06 -17.87 8.67
CA ASN A 356 1.74 -18.37 8.31
C ASN A 356 1.07 -17.49 7.24
N LEU A 357 1.57 -17.56 6.03
CA LEU A 357 1.01 -16.90 4.85
C LEU A 357 -0.15 -17.75 4.32
N VAL A 358 -1.39 -17.24 4.46
CA VAL A 358 -2.60 -17.95 4.03
C VAL A 358 -3.08 -17.52 2.63
N SER A 359 -2.60 -16.39 2.15
CA SER A 359 -2.83 -15.91 0.79
C SER A 359 -1.60 -15.17 0.28
N ASP A 360 -1.15 -15.53 -0.92
CA ASP A 360 -0.10 -14.85 -1.67
C ASP A 360 -0.67 -14.46 -3.03
N TYR A 361 -1.27 -13.27 -3.08
CA TYR A 361 -1.89 -12.74 -4.28
C TYR A 361 -1.28 -11.40 -4.64
N GLY A 362 -0.16 -11.46 -5.36
CA GLY A 362 0.62 -10.31 -5.77
C GLY A 362 0.00 -9.52 -6.92
N TYR A 363 0.69 -8.44 -7.30
CA TYR A 363 0.27 -7.57 -8.41
C TYR A 363 0.23 -8.33 -9.75
N VAL A 364 1.22 -9.18 -10.01
CA VAL A 364 1.33 -9.93 -11.28
C VAL A 364 0.15 -10.88 -11.46
N GLU A 365 -0.20 -11.63 -10.42
CA GLU A 365 -1.36 -12.52 -10.41
C GLU A 365 -2.66 -11.74 -10.59
N ALA A 366 -2.79 -10.60 -9.91
CA ALA A 366 -3.98 -9.76 -10.01
C ALA A 366 -4.17 -9.15 -11.39
N VAL A 367 -3.09 -8.87 -12.12
CA VAL A 367 -3.14 -8.44 -13.53
C VAL A 367 -3.51 -9.61 -14.44
N LYS A 368 -2.93 -10.80 -14.23
CA LYS A 368 -3.28 -12.01 -15.01
C LYS A 368 -4.77 -12.34 -14.91
N ASP A 369 -5.32 -12.18 -13.71
CA ASP A 369 -6.74 -12.45 -13.43
C ASP A 369 -7.66 -11.29 -13.85
N GLY A 370 -7.13 -10.20 -14.42
CA GLY A 370 -7.89 -9.02 -14.82
C GLY A 370 -8.53 -8.25 -13.66
N VAL A 371 -8.10 -8.49 -12.44
CA VAL A 371 -8.53 -7.75 -11.25
C VAL A 371 -7.90 -6.37 -11.19
N LEU A 372 -6.66 -6.26 -11.68
CA LEU A 372 -5.92 -5.02 -11.82
C LEU A 372 -5.47 -4.82 -13.28
N VAL A 373 -5.17 -3.56 -13.63
CA VAL A 373 -4.59 -3.24 -14.94
C VAL A 373 -3.07 -3.11 -14.85
N PRO A 374 -2.35 -3.51 -15.92
CA PRO A 374 -0.91 -3.32 -16.00
C PRO A 374 -0.54 -1.84 -16.17
N TYR A 375 0.73 -1.53 -15.98
CA TYR A 375 1.28 -0.20 -16.25
C TYR A 375 2.46 -0.25 -17.22
N SER A 376 2.73 0.88 -17.84
CA SER A 376 3.98 1.12 -18.56
C SER A 376 4.66 2.37 -17.99
N VAL A 377 5.99 2.38 -18.02
CA VAL A 377 6.79 3.50 -17.53
C VAL A 377 7.31 4.30 -18.72
N PHE A 378 7.00 5.59 -18.74
CA PHE A 378 7.53 6.56 -19.69
C PHE A 378 8.47 7.51 -18.98
N GLU A 379 9.73 7.53 -19.34
CA GLU A 379 10.72 8.40 -18.74
C GLU A 379 10.86 9.73 -19.49
N ILE A 380 11.04 10.80 -18.73
CA ILE A 380 11.45 12.11 -19.24
C ILE A 380 12.71 12.50 -18.48
N VAL A 381 13.86 12.29 -19.08
CA VAL A 381 15.18 12.61 -18.49
C VAL A 381 15.61 13.96 -18.99
N THR A 382 15.78 14.91 -18.08
CA THR A 382 16.28 16.25 -18.39
C THR A 382 17.72 16.42 -17.92
N LYS A 383 18.43 17.38 -18.50
CA LYS A 383 19.83 17.67 -18.18
C LYS A 383 19.99 18.06 -16.71
N ILE A 384 19.11 18.94 -16.21
CA ILE A 384 19.16 19.39 -14.82
C ILE A 384 18.83 18.26 -13.87
N THR A 385 17.86 17.39 -14.19
CA THR A 385 17.53 16.22 -13.37
C THR A 385 18.70 15.25 -13.27
N GLN A 386 19.45 15.05 -14.35
CA GLN A 386 20.54 14.08 -14.40
C GLN A 386 21.88 14.63 -13.91
N GLN A 387 22.24 15.84 -14.34
CA GLN A 387 23.57 16.41 -14.14
C GLN A 387 23.60 17.54 -13.10
N GLY A 388 22.44 18.16 -12.81
CA GLY A 388 22.34 19.39 -12.03
C GLY A 388 22.67 20.62 -12.88
N ALA A 389 22.87 21.73 -12.22
CA ALA A 389 23.32 22.96 -12.86
C ALA A 389 24.15 23.83 -11.89
N VAL A 390 24.80 24.85 -12.43
CA VAL A 390 25.57 25.85 -11.68
C VAL A 390 24.94 27.21 -11.92
N ILE A 391 24.72 27.96 -10.84
CA ILE A 391 24.37 29.37 -10.89
C ILE A 391 25.64 30.12 -10.57
N ASP A 392 26.13 30.90 -11.51
CA ASP A 392 27.39 31.61 -11.38
C ASP A 392 27.34 32.69 -10.29
N MET A 393 28.46 32.94 -9.67
CA MET A 393 28.63 34.03 -8.72
C MET A 393 28.31 35.40 -9.40
N GLN A 394 27.82 36.35 -8.62
CA GLN A 394 27.32 37.66 -9.05
C GLN A 394 25.97 37.63 -9.79
N GLU A 395 25.40 36.50 -10.08
CA GLU A 395 24.02 36.44 -10.56
C GLU A 395 23.05 36.89 -9.46
N MET A 396 22.08 37.69 -9.87
CA MET A 396 21.00 38.15 -8.99
C MET A 396 19.85 37.16 -9.10
N VAL A 397 19.70 36.33 -8.10
CA VAL A 397 18.65 35.26 -8.07
C VAL A 397 17.59 35.55 -7.02
N PRO A 398 16.33 35.22 -7.30
CA PRO A 398 15.28 35.31 -6.30
C PRO A 398 15.45 34.18 -5.29
N ALA A 399 15.47 34.49 -4.00
CA ALA A 399 15.39 33.56 -2.89
C ALA A 399 14.01 33.64 -2.28
N ARG A 400 13.33 32.50 -2.14
CA ARG A 400 11.97 32.40 -1.64
C ARG A 400 11.95 31.75 -0.27
N GLU A 401 11.37 32.42 0.70
CA GLU A 401 11.11 31.85 2.00
C GLU A 401 10.02 30.76 1.89
N ARG A 402 10.30 29.55 2.35
CA ARG A 402 9.41 28.39 2.17
C ARG A 402 8.05 28.53 2.83
N VAL A 403 7.98 29.21 3.98
CA VAL A 403 6.75 29.33 4.77
C VAL A 403 5.89 30.47 4.28
N THR A 404 6.47 31.69 4.16
CA THR A 404 5.75 32.89 3.76
C THR A 404 5.67 33.08 2.26
N ARG A 405 6.47 32.34 1.49
CA ARG A 405 6.66 32.49 0.03
C ARG A 405 7.15 33.87 -0.41
N ARG A 406 7.59 34.66 0.54
CA ARG A 406 8.16 35.98 0.24
C ARG A 406 9.44 35.80 -0.55
N THR A 407 9.51 36.44 -1.72
CA THR A 407 10.69 36.41 -2.56
C THR A 407 11.54 37.65 -2.28
N THR A 408 12.82 37.48 -2.06
CA THR A 408 13.83 38.53 -1.94
C THR A 408 14.92 38.24 -2.96
N TRP A 409 15.36 39.28 -3.65
CA TRP A 409 16.48 39.18 -4.58
C TRP A 409 17.79 39.26 -3.82
N GLN A 410 18.69 38.32 -4.13
CA GLN A 410 20.02 38.27 -3.56
C GLN A 410 21.03 38.01 -4.65
N THR A 411 22.22 38.68 -4.55
CA THR A 411 23.36 38.40 -5.40
C THR A 411 24.14 37.26 -4.76
N LEU A 412 24.53 36.28 -5.56
CA LEU A 412 25.38 35.18 -5.09
C LEU A 412 26.82 35.65 -4.93
N ASP A 413 27.38 35.35 -3.76
CA ASP A 413 28.79 35.68 -3.48
C ASP A 413 29.74 34.60 -4.00
N GLU A 414 29.26 33.43 -4.34
CA GLU A 414 30.00 32.27 -4.85
C GLU A 414 29.14 31.49 -5.86
N ASP A 415 29.77 30.71 -6.74
CA ASP A 415 29.09 29.77 -7.64
C ASP A 415 28.26 28.80 -6.85
N HIS A 416 26.98 28.62 -7.18
CA HIS A 416 26.08 27.70 -6.53
C HIS A 416 25.83 26.49 -7.42
N GLU A 417 26.60 25.43 -7.20
CA GLU A 417 26.41 24.14 -7.89
C GLU A 417 25.35 23.32 -7.15
N TYR A 418 24.38 22.81 -7.90
CA TYR A 418 23.37 21.90 -7.37
C TYR A 418 23.15 20.70 -8.29
N ASN A 419 22.85 19.57 -7.72
CA ASN A 419 22.55 18.33 -8.45
C ASN A 419 21.04 18.02 -8.43
N GLY A 420 20.61 17.04 -9.24
CA GLY A 420 19.21 16.65 -9.35
C GLY A 420 18.55 16.24 -8.02
N LYS A 421 19.33 15.85 -6.99
CA LYS A 421 18.79 15.56 -5.65
C LYS A 421 18.48 16.81 -4.83
N GLN A 422 19.19 17.89 -5.07
CA GLN A 422 18.99 19.19 -4.42
C GLN A 422 17.89 20.01 -5.12
N LEU A 423 17.56 19.64 -6.34
CA LEU A 423 16.44 20.19 -7.09
C LEU A 423 15.16 20.05 -6.25
N ASP A 424 14.36 21.11 -6.18
CA ASP A 424 13.12 21.24 -5.39
C ASP A 424 13.28 21.14 -3.85
N GLU A 425 14.50 20.87 -3.35
CA GLU A 425 14.80 20.96 -1.91
C GLU A 425 15.41 22.29 -1.54
N SER A 426 16.53 22.63 -2.15
CA SER A 426 17.26 23.88 -1.92
C SER A 426 17.23 24.82 -3.13
N VAL A 427 17.07 24.29 -4.33
CA VAL A 427 16.94 25.07 -5.57
C VAL A 427 15.65 24.66 -6.27
N LEU A 428 14.85 25.64 -6.66
CA LEU A 428 13.66 25.47 -7.47
C LEU A 428 13.98 25.94 -8.89
N ASN A 429 13.85 25.04 -9.88
CA ASN A 429 13.98 25.42 -11.28
C ASN A 429 12.60 25.35 -11.97
N LEU A 430 11.98 26.50 -12.17
CA LEU A 430 10.66 26.60 -12.81
C LEU A 430 10.71 26.22 -14.29
N SER A 431 11.86 26.38 -14.94
CA SER A 431 12.09 25.97 -16.33
C SER A 431 12.02 24.45 -16.46
N GLN A 432 12.61 23.71 -15.52
CA GLN A 432 12.56 22.25 -15.48
C GLN A 432 11.13 21.74 -15.29
N ILE A 433 10.37 22.30 -14.33
CA ILE A 433 8.95 21.95 -14.14
C ILE A 433 8.15 22.21 -15.42
N ARG A 434 8.34 23.37 -16.03
CA ARG A 434 7.66 23.78 -17.27
C ARG A 434 8.01 22.84 -18.42
N LEU A 435 9.28 22.52 -18.59
CA LEU A 435 9.76 21.61 -19.63
C LEU A 435 9.12 20.22 -19.49
N ILE A 436 9.16 19.65 -18.29
CA ILE A 436 8.53 18.34 -18.03
C ILE A 436 7.04 18.37 -18.40
N LEU A 437 6.30 19.37 -17.95
CA LEU A 437 4.86 19.47 -18.22
C LEU A 437 4.56 19.72 -19.72
N GLN A 438 5.40 20.46 -20.43
CA GLN A 438 5.31 20.61 -21.88
C GLN A 438 5.54 19.28 -22.60
N ARG A 439 6.54 18.49 -22.18
CA ARG A 439 6.80 17.16 -22.74
C ARG A 439 5.67 16.17 -22.41
N VAL A 440 5.14 16.21 -21.18
CA VAL A 440 3.95 15.44 -20.83
C VAL A 440 2.80 15.77 -21.79
N LYS A 441 2.46 17.06 -21.95
CA LYS A 441 1.40 17.49 -22.87
C LYS A 441 1.62 17.02 -24.32
N ALA A 442 2.85 17.12 -24.80
CA ALA A 442 3.21 16.72 -26.17
C ALA A 442 3.08 15.20 -26.40
N ASN A 443 3.42 14.38 -25.38
CA ASN A 443 3.43 12.94 -25.51
C ASN A 443 2.08 12.28 -25.16
N LEU A 444 1.20 12.93 -24.39
CA LEU A 444 -0.12 12.35 -24.04
C LEU A 444 -0.93 11.84 -25.24
N PRO A 445 -1.01 12.52 -26.39
CA PRO A 445 -1.72 12.00 -27.57
C PRO A 445 -1.13 10.70 -28.13
N THR A 446 0.18 10.50 -27.99
CA THR A 446 0.85 9.27 -28.40
C THR A 446 0.65 8.15 -27.38
N LEU A 447 0.64 8.50 -26.08
CA LEU A 447 0.39 7.55 -25.00
C LEU A 447 -1.06 7.06 -24.96
N PHE A 448 -2.01 7.91 -25.39
CA PHE A 448 -3.45 7.64 -25.39
C PHE A 448 -4.09 8.05 -26.74
N PRO A 449 -3.79 7.32 -27.82
CA PRO A 449 -4.20 7.72 -29.19
C PRO A 449 -5.72 7.68 -29.42
N ASP A 450 -6.48 7.06 -28.55
CA ASP A 450 -7.94 6.94 -28.62
C ASP A 450 -8.70 8.04 -27.84
N ARG A 451 -7.99 8.96 -27.18
CA ARG A 451 -8.58 10.03 -26.36
C ARG A 451 -8.83 11.32 -27.14
N PHE A 452 -9.45 11.19 -28.31
CA PHE A 452 -9.85 12.34 -29.13
C PHE A 452 -11.38 12.47 -29.18
N ARG A 453 -11.85 13.71 -28.99
CA ARG A 453 -13.24 14.10 -29.15
C ARG A 453 -13.33 15.27 -30.10
N GLU A 454 -14.07 15.12 -31.22
CA GLU A 454 -14.25 16.18 -32.22
C GLU A 454 -12.92 16.80 -32.73
N GLY A 455 -11.88 15.95 -32.85
CA GLY A 455 -10.56 16.37 -33.30
C GLY A 455 -9.67 17.01 -32.21
N GLN A 456 -10.17 17.21 -30.99
CA GLN A 456 -9.41 17.71 -29.86
C GLN A 456 -8.98 16.57 -28.94
N PHE A 457 -7.73 16.59 -28.48
CA PHE A 457 -7.23 15.63 -27.53
C PHE A 457 -7.78 15.91 -26.13
N GLU A 458 -8.37 14.91 -25.51
CA GLU A 458 -8.89 14.97 -24.16
C GLU A 458 -7.87 14.40 -23.19
N VAL A 459 -7.39 15.24 -22.26
CA VAL A 459 -6.39 14.84 -21.26
C VAL A 459 -6.98 13.81 -20.31
N PRO A 460 -6.41 12.61 -20.18
CA PRO A 460 -6.88 11.61 -19.22
C PRO A 460 -6.68 12.08 -17.77
N LYS A 461 -7.37 11.45 -16.82
CA LYS A 461 -7.16 11.75 -15.38
C LYS A 461 -5.73 11.47 -14.99
N MET A 462 -5.07 12.49 -14.42
CA MET A 462 -3.66 12.44 -14.04
C MET A 462 -3.45 12.83 -12.59
N LEU A 463 -2.63 12.07 -11.88
CA LEU A 463 -2.18 12.39 -10.53
C LEU A 463 -0.69 12.69 -10.54
N ILE A 464 -0.31 13.87 -10.06
CA ILE A 464 1.09 14.32 -9.97
C ILE A 464 1.54 14.26 -8.51
N PHE A 465 2.65 13.59 -8.26
CA PHE A 465 3.27 13.52 -6.95
C PHE A 465 4.37 14.58 -6.81
N ALA A 466 4.09 15.55 -5.98
CA ALA A 466 5.01 16.65 -5.67
C ALA A 466 5.82 16.36 -4.41
N LYS A 467 6.95 17.04 -4.25
CA LYS A 467 7.90 16.88 -3.16
C LYS A 467 7.49 17.60 -1.87
N SER A 468 6.86 18.75 -2.02
CA SER A 468 6.40 19.61 -0.93
C SER A 468 5.13 20.34 -1.33
N ASP A 469 4.45 20.94 -0.36
CA ASP A 469 3.24 21.74 -0.61
C ASP A 469 3.54 22.95 -1.52
N SER A 470 4.70 23.60 -1.32
CA SER A 470 5.16 24.70 -2.19
C SER A 470 5.41 24.23 -3.63
N HIS A 471 6.07 23.07 -3.80
CA HIS A 471 6.29 22.47 -5.11
C HIS A 471 4.96 22.10 -5.79
N ALA A 472 3.99 21.57 -5.03
CA ALA A 472 2.67 21.28 -5.56
C ALA A 472 1.96 22.53 -6.10
N GLU A 473 2.10 23.66 -5.42
CA GLU A 473 1.54 24.95 -5.87
C GLU A 473 2.16 25.42 -7.20
N ASP A 474 3.50 25.35 -7.30
CA ASP A 474 4.22 25.74 -8.52
C ASP A 474 3.83 24.83 -9.69
N ILE A 475 3.71 23.50 -9.46
CA ILE A 475 3.24 22.55 -10.47
C ILE A 475 1.81 22.90 -10.93
N VAL A 476 0.89 23.20 -10.01
CA VAL A 476 -0.50 23.56 -10.36
C VAL A 476 -0.51 24.81 -11.24
N HIS A 477 0.25 25.84 -10.86
CA HIS A 477 0.30 27.08 -11.62
C HIS A 477 0.85 26.85 -13.03
N ILE A 478 2.02 26.21 -13.14
CA ILE A 478 2.67 25.94 -14.42
C ILE A 478 1.83 24.96 -15.28
N THR A 479 1.15 23.98 -14.67
CA THR A 479 0.25 23.08 -15.39
C THR A 479 -0.87 23.85 -16.09
N ARG A 480 -1.53 24.77 -15.39
CA ARG A 480 -2.59 25.61 -15.97
C ARG A 480 -2.08 26.47 -17.13
N GLU A 481 -0.90 27.06 -16.99
CA GLU A 481 -0.25 27.79 -18.08
C GLU A 481 0.08 26.91 -19.29
N VAL A 482 0.75 25.80 -19.07
CA VAL A 482 1.21 24.89 -20.16
C VAL A 482 0.03 24.30 -20.91
N PHE A 483 -1.03 23.90 -20.20
CA PHE A 483 -2.21 23.35 -20.84
C PHE A 483 -3.15 24.43 -21.40
N ALA A 484 -2.94 25.71 -21.01
CA ALA A 484 -3.78 26.85 -21.33
C ALA A 484 -5.23 26.67 -20.83
N GLU A 485 -5.37 26.24 -19.57
CA GLU A 485 -6.62 25.87 -18.94
C GLU A 485 -6.88 26.65 -17.67
N GLU A 486 -8.16 26.73 -17.25
CA GLU A 486 -8.60 27.45 -16.08
C GLU A 486 -8.35 26.69 -14.75
N ASN A 487 -8.67 27.36 -13.62
CA ASN A 487 -8.45 26.85 -12.26
C ASN A 487 -9.10 25.48 -11.97
N LYS A 488 -10.21 25.15 -12.61
CA LYS A 488 -10.90 23.88 -12.44
C LYS A 488 -10.16 22.69 -13.06
N PHE A 489 -9.25 22.93 -14.03
CA PHE A 489 -8.55 21.87 -14.75
C PHE A 489 -7.53 21.14 -13.89
N CYS A 490 -6.75 21.88 -13.13
CA CYS A 490 -5.73 21.34 -12.24
C CYS A 490 -5.90 21.88 -10.82
N LYS A 491 -5.98 20.99 -9.82
CA LYS A 491 -6.16 21.36 -8.42
C LYS A 491 -5.12 20.70 -7.52
N LYS A 492 -4.75 21.40 -6.44
CA LYS A 492 -3.91 20.89 -5.36
C LYS A 492 -4.75 20.12 -4.36
N ILE A 493 -4.26 18.94 -3.92
CA ILE A 493 -4.89 18.13 -2.87
C ILE A 493 -3.84 17.83 -1.81
N THR A 494 -3.75 18.71 -0.83
CA THR A 494 -2.83 18.61 0.32
C THR A 494 -3.54 19.11 1.58
N TYR A 495 -3.02 18.81 2.76
CA TYR A 495 -3.59 19.29 4.03
C TYR A 495 -3.59 20.82 4.19
N ARG A 496 -2.83 21.53 3.35
CA ARG A 496 -2.73 23.00 3.34
C ARG A 496 -3.42 23.63 2.13
N SER A 497 -4.35 22.92 1.50
CA SER A 497 -5.14 23.47 0.39
C SER A 497 -6.15 24.51 0.92
N GLU A 498 -6.45 25.53 0.13
CA GLU A 498 -7.49 26.54 0.44
C GLU A 498 -8.89 25.92 0.40
N GLU A 499 -9.15 25.02 -0.55
CA GLU A 499 -10.37 24.25 -0.64
C GLU A 499 -10.26 22.99 0.23
N ASP A 500 -11.39 22.49 0.77
CA ASP A 500 -11.43 21.23 1.50
C ASP A 500 -10.89 20.08 0.65
N PRO A 501 -9.77 19.46 1.07
CA PRO A 501 -9.13 18.42 0.27
C PRO A 501 -10.02 17.21 0.00
N LYS A 502 -10.93 16.87 0.92
CA LYS A 502 -11.87 15.74 0.75
C LYS A 502 -12.88 16.05 -0.35
N SER A 503 -13.37 17.28 -0.42
CA SER A 503 -14.28 17.73 -1.48
C SER A 503 -13.62 17.72 -2.86
N VAL A 504 -12.39 18.26 -2.97
CA VAL A 504 -11.64 18.25 -4.22
C VAL A 504 -11.32 16.82 -4.69
N LEU A 505 -10.99 15.94 -3.75
CA LEU A 505 -10.75 14.53 -4.02
C LEU A 505 -12.00 13.82 -4.55
N GLN A 506 -13.17 14.12 -3.96
CA GLN A 506 -14.44 13.58 -4.42
C GLN A 506 -14.78 14.07 -5.84
N GLN A 507 -14.54 15.35 -6.14
CA GLN A 507 -14.68 15.88 -7.49
C GLN A 507 -13.71 15.18 -8.46
N PHE A 508 -12.44 15.05 -8.12
CA PHE A 508 -11.45 14.36 -8.94
C PHE A 508 -11.81 12.91 -9.24
N ARG A 509 -12.46 12.24 -8.30
CA ARG A 509 -12.91 10.85 -8.44
C ARG A 509 -14.14 10.71 -9.33
N ASN A 510 -15.15 11.58 -9.16
CA ASN A 510 -16.51 11.36 -9.66
C ASN A 510 -16.93 12.32 -10.78
N GLU A 511 -16.19 13.42 -10.99
CA GLU A 511 -16.55 14.46 -11.94
C GLU A 511 -15.53 14.57 -13.07
N TYR A 512 -15.90 15.22 -14.16
CA TYR A 512 -15.02 15.50 -15.29
C TYR A 512 -13.81 16.34 -14.86
N PHE A 513 -14.03 17.43 -14.12
CA PHE A 513 -13.00 18.27 -13.54
C PHE A 513 -12.80 17.98 -12.04
N PRO A 514 -11.57 18.12 -11.53
CA PRO A 514 -10.34 18.44 -12.23
C PRO A 514 -9.83 17.27 -13.08
N ARG A 515 -9.10 17.57 -14.16
CA ARG A 515 -8.42 16.58 -15.00
C ARG A 515 -7.12 16.11 -14.35
N ILE A 516 -6.42 17.07 -13.71
CA ILE A 516 -5.13 16.84 -13.07
C ILE A 516 -5.24 17.19 -11.58
N ALA A 517 -4.75 16.32 -10.74
CA ALA A 517 -4.60 16.57 -9.31
C ALA A 517 -3.11 16.52 -8.93
N VAL A 518 -2.68 17.46 -8.08
CA VAL A 518 -1.30 17.50 -7.56
C VAL A 518 -1.35 17.25 -6.06
N THR A 519 -0.60 16.27 -5.59
CA THR A 519 -0.57 15.88 -4.17
C THR A 519 0.86 15.70 -3.68
N VAL A 520 1.06 15.77 -2.37
CA VAL A 520 2.31 15.40 -1.71
C VAL A 520 2.18 14.00 -1.12
N ASP A 521 1.29 13.82 -0.14
CA ASP A 521 1.13 12.56 0.60
C ASP A 521 -0.33 12.12 0.74
N MET A 522 -1.28 13.06 0.64
CA MET A 522 -2.67 12.86 1.04
C MET A 522 -3.41 11.77 0.25
N ILE A 523 -3.07 11.59 -1.03
CA ILE A 523 -3.69 10.57 -1.90
C ILE A 523 -2.85 9.27 -1.94
N ALA A 524 -1.73 9.21 -1.25
CA ALA A 524 -0.85 8.05 -1.28
C ALA A 524 -1.48 6.82 -0.58
N THR A 525 -2.39 7.02 0.37
CA THR A 525 -3.04 5.93 1.11
C THR A 525 -4.57 5.97 0.99
N GLY A 526 -5.19 4.82 0.83
CA GLY A 526 -6.62 4.58 1.07
C GLY A 526 -7.62 5.06 0.00
N THR A 527 -7.26 5.89 -0.98
CA THR A 527 -8.23 6.46 -1.92
C THR A 527 -8.36 5.64 -3.20
N ASP A 528 -9.58 5.25 -3.55
CA ASP A 528 -9.90 4.56 -4.81
C ASP A 528 -10.31 5.56 -5.89
N ILE A 529 -9.48 5.70 -6.94
CA ILE A 529 -9.73 6.57 -8.10
C ILE A 529 -9.66 5.69 -9.36
N ARG A 530 -10.77 5.08 -9.72
CA ARG A 530 -10.81 4.12 -10.84
C ARG A 530 -10.46 4.73 -12.20
N PRO A 531 -10.95 5.95 -12.57
CA PRO A 531 -10.66 6.56 -13.86
C PRO A 531 -9.25 7.16 -13.99
N LEU A 532 -8.35 6.92 -13.03
CA LEU A 532 -6.98 7.42 -13.05
C LEU A 532 -6.13 6.66 -14.05
N GLU A 533 -5.64 7.32 -15.09
CA GLU A 533 -4.91 6.71 -16.19
C GLU A 533 -3.43 7.11 -16.23
N VAL A 534 -3.03 8.21 -15.55
CA VAL A 534 -1.64 8.69 -15.55
C VAL A 534 -1.18 9.01 -14.13
N LEU A 535 0.01 8.52 -13.78
CA LEU A 535 0.76 8.91 -12.59
C LEU A 535 2.04 9.61 -13.01
N LEU A 536 2.22 10.89 -12.65
CA LEU A 536 3.45 11.63 -12.89
C LEU A 536 4.24 11.78 -11.59
N PHE A 537 5.46 11.25 -11.55
CA PHE A 537 6.37 11.39 -10.43
C PHE A 537 7.33 12.56 -10.65
N MET A 538 7.16 13.60 -9.83
CA MET A 538 8.07 14.75 -9.72
C MET A 538 8.73 14.80 -8.34
N ARG A 539 8.81 13.64 -7.67
CA ARG A 539 9.51 13.43 -6.39
C ARG A 539 10.16 12.05 -6.35
N ASP A 540 11.32 11.95 -5.70
CA ASP A 540 11.89 10.65 -5.38
C ASP A 540 11.16 10.01 -4.20
N VAL A 541 10.94 8.68 -4.28
CA VAL A 541 10.29 7.88 -3.25
C VAL A 541 11.24 6.76 -2.85
N LYS A 542 11.85 6.88 -1.69
CA LYS A 542 12.85 5.89 -1.21
C LYS A 542 12.21 4.65 -0.58
N SER A 543 11.06 4.79 0.06
CA SER A 543 10.34 3.67 0.66
C SER A 543 9.67 2.83 -0.42
N ARG A 544 10.03 1.54 -0.49
CA ARG A 544 9.44 0.58 -1.42
C ARG A 544 7.94 0.43 -1.20
N SER A 545 7.52 0.24 0.04
CA SER A 545 6.10 0.09 0.38
C SER A 545 5.29 1.32 -0.01
N TYR A 546 5.81 2.53 0.24
CA TYR A 546 5.14 3.77 -0.10
C TYR A 546 5.03 3.97 -1.62
N TYR A 547 6.10 3.63 -2.35
CA TYR A 547 6.10 3.67 -3.82
C TYR A 547 5.06 2.70 -4.42
N GLU A 548 4.99 1.46 -3.92
CA GLU A 548 3.99 0.49 -4.37
C GLU A 548 2.55 0.95 -4.07
N GLN A 549 2.32 1.64 -2.97
CA GLN A 549 1.02 2.24 -2.67
C GLN A 549 0.65 3.38 -3.63
N MET A 550 1.63 4.22 -3.99
CA MET A 550 1.44 5.27 -5.00
C MET A 550 1.11 4.67 -6.37
N LYS A 551 1.86 3.67 -6.82
CA LYS A 551 1.57 2.92 -8.06
C LYS A 551 0.19 2.28 -8.01
N GLY A 552 -0.16 1.70 -6.89
CA GLY A 552 -1.45 1.06 -6.66
C GLY A 552 -2.67 1.96 -6.90
N ARG A 553 -2.49 3.29 -7.03
CA ARG A 553 -3.58 4.21 -7.39
C ARG A 553 -4.02 4.07 -8.84
N GLY A 554 -3.08 3.80 -9.74
CA GLY A 554 -3.36 3.59 -11.16
C GLY A 554 -3.89 2.21 -11.50
N THR A 555 -3.70 1.21 -10.65
CA THR A 555 -3.94 -0.21 -10.99
C THR A 555 -5.41 -0.62 -11.10
N ARG A 556 -6.35 0.22 -10.70
CA ARG A 556 -7.78 -0.11 -10.69
C ARG A 556 -8.33 -0.29 -12.09
N THR A 557 -9.13 -1.33 -12.27
CA THR A 557 -9.99 -1.47 -13.45
C THR A 557 -11.10 -0.43 -13.43
N CYS A 558 -11.50 0.06 -14.60
CA CYS A 558 -12.62 0.97 -14.78
C CYS A 558 -13.41 0.57 -16.01
N GLY A 559 -14.69 0.30 -15.84
CA GLY A 559 -15.57 -0.02 -16.96
C GLY A 559 -15.73 1.15 -17.93
N LEU A 560 -16.10 0.88 -19.18
CA LEU A 560 -16.19 1.91 -20.21
C LEU A 560 -17.19 3.02 -19.83
N GLU A 561 -18.38 2.67 -19.35
CA GLU A 561 -19.38 3.66 -18.97
C GLU A 561 -18.93 4.49 -17.76
N GLU A 562 -18.32 3.85 -16.75
CA GLU A 562 -17.75 4.55 -15.60
C GLU A 562 -16.63 5.48 -16.04
N LEU A 563 -15.73 5.01 -16.92
CA LEU A 563 -14.63 5.81 -17.45
C LEU A 563 -15.13 7.03 -18.22
N ARG A 564 -16.18 6.87 -19.02
CA ARG A 564 -16.79 7.99 -19.78
C ARG A 564 -17.51 8.99 -18.89
N THR A 565 -18.20 8.54 -17.86
CA THR A 565 -19.00 9.41 -16.99
C THR A 565 -18.17 10.14 -15.95
N THR A 566 -17.17 9.48 -15.37
CA THR A 566 -16.38 10.02 -14.25
C THR A 566 -14.98 10.46 -14.66
N GLY A 567 -14.48 9.99 -15.77
CA GLY A 567 -13.13 10.22 -16.24
C GLY A 567 -13.06 10.88 -17.60
N THR A 568 -13.00 10.09 -18.65
CA THR A 568 -12.66 10.53 -20.00
C THR A 568 -13.77 10.16 -20.99
N PRO A 569 -14.70 11.08 -21.31
CA PRO A 569 -15.83 10.87 -22.24
C PRO A 569 -15.44 10.37 -23.63
N SER A 570 -14.24 10.70 -24.10
CA SER A 570 -13.72 10.22 -25.39
C SER A 570 -13.28 8.77 -25.39
N ALA A 571 -13.21 8.13 -24.21
CA ALA A 571 -12.77 6.74 -24.10
C ALA A 571 -13.61 5.81 -24.98
N LYS A 572 -12.95 4.99 -25.79
CA LYS A 572 -13.58 3.99 -26.65
C LYS A 572 -13.66 2.62 -26.00
N PHE A 573 -12.80 2.38 -25.03
CA PHE A 573 -12.63 1.09 -24.34
C PHE A 573 -12.56 1.25 -22.85
N THR A 574 -12.72 0.16 -22.13
CA THR A 574 -12.44 0.05 -20.71
C THR A 574 -10.98 0.46 -20.44
N LYS A 575 -10.70 0.90 -19.23
CA LYS A 575 -9.32 1.14 -18.81
C LYS A 575 -8.57 -0.21 -18.77
N ASP A 576 -7.66 -0.38 -19.70
CA ASP A 576 -6.86 -1.60 -19.88
C ASP A 576 -5.44 -1.47 -19.31
N HIS A 577 -4.95 -0.24 -19.05
CA HIS A 577 -3.65 0.07 -18.49
C HIS A 577 -3.64 1.47 -17.88
N PHE A 578 -2.52 1.79 -17.24
CA PHE A 578 -2.17 3.17 -16.89
C PHE A 578 -0.70 3.43 -17.18
N VAL A 579 -0.33 4.70 -17.28
CA VAL A 579 1.03 5.12 -17.57
C VAL A 579 1.65 5.80 -16.36
N ILE A 580 2.82 5.36 -15.95
CA ILE A 580 3.69 6.05 -15.01
C ILE A 580 4.63 6.92 -15.83
N ILE A 581 4.59 8.23 -15.63
CA ILE A 581 5.57 9.16 -16.19
C ILE A 581 6.59 9.46 -15.10
N ASP A 582 7.82 9.03 -15.32
CA ASP A 582 8.95 9.23 -14.41
C ASP A 582 9.82 10.38 -14.89
N ALA A 583 9.71 11.53 -14.22
CA ALA A 583 10.46 12.72 -14.58
C ALA A 583 11.77 12.90 -13.80
N ILE A 584 12.04 12.02 -12.83
CA ILE A 584 13.19 12.16 -11.91
C ILE A 584 13.99 10.88 -11.67
N GLY A 585 13.67 9.79 -12.36
CA GLY A 585 14.33 8.50 -12.20
C GLY A 585 13.87 7.74 -10.95
N VAL A 586 12.61 7.91 -10.53
CA VAL A 586 12.06 7.24 -9.35
C VAL A 586 12.07 5.73 -9.48
N GLU A 587 11.83 5.17 -10.66
CA GLU A 587 11.87 3.72 -10.90
C GLU A 587 13.27 3.12 -10.71
N ARG A 588 14.31 3.86 -11.10
CA ARG A 588 15.71 3.42 -10.99
C ARG A 588 16.32 3.69 -9.62
N SER A 589 15.67 4.49 -8.76
CA SER A 589 16.19 4.82 -7.45
C SER A 589 16.16 3.59 -6.55
N GLN A 590 17.24 3.36 -5.77
CA GLN A 590 17.29 2.27 -4.81
C GLN A 590 16.19 2.44 -3.76
N LYS A 591 15.29 1.46 -3.68
CA LYS A 591 14.23 1.41 -2.68
C LYS A 591 14.76 0.71 -1.44
N THR A 592 14.56 1.35 -0.30
CA THR A 592 14.95 0.80 1.00
C THR A 592 13.72 0.51 1.84
N ASP A 593 13.74 -0.59 2.57
CA ASP A 593 12.74 -0.90 3.59
C ASP A 593 13.07 -0.23 4.94
N SER A 594 14.12 0.64 4.97
CA SER A 594 14.60 1.27 6.17
C SER A 594 13.76 2.49 6.58
N ARG A 595 13.59 2.65 7.89
CA ARG A 595 12.91 3.79 8.52
C ARG A 595 13.62 5.11 8.20
N PRO A 596 12.89 6.23 8.02
CA PRO A 596 13.50 7.53 7.96
C PRO A 596 14.26 7.82 9.27
N LEU A 597 15.48 8.33 9.15
CA LEU A 597 16.29 8.77 10.30
C LEU A 597 15.65 9.95 11.04
N GLU A 598 14.83 10.75 10.33
CA GLU A 598 14.15 11.90 10.91
C GLU A 598 12.81 11.49 11.49
N ARG A 599 12.74 11.43 12.83
CA ARG A 599 11.57 10.97 13.57
C ARG A 599 10.65 12.11 14.05
N LYS A 600 11.11 13.36 14.00
CA LYS A 600 10.34 14.55 14.43
C LYS A 600 10.46 15.72 13.42
N PRO A 601 9.91 15.60 12.21
CA PRO A 601 10.03 16.62 11.18
C PRO A 601 9.29 17.94 11.51
N GLY A 602 8.28 17.89 12.38
CA GLY A 602 7.51 19.07 12.78
C GLY A 602 8.17 19.99 13.81
N ILE A 603 9.27 19.55 14.47
CA ILE A 603 9.97 20.38 15.46
C ILE A 603 11.00 21.25 14.74
N ALA A 604 11.02 22.58 15.02
CA ALA A 604 12.01 23.47 14.42
C ALA A 604 13.44 23.08 14.81
N LEU A 605 14.43 23.34 13.92
CA LEU A 605 15.83 23.02 14.23
C LEU A 605 16.33 23.73 15.49
N LYS A 606 15.86 24.95 15.73
CA LYS A 606 16.13 25.70 16.95
C LYS A 606 15.66 24.94 18.18
N ASP A 607 14.43 24.49 18.17
CA ASP A 607 13.81 23.77 19.31
C ASP A 607 14.47 22.40 19.55
N LEU A 608 14.92 21.71 18.50
CA LEU A 608 15.69 20.48 18.61
C LEU A 608 17.04 20.71 19.30
N MET A 609 17.76 21.78 18.92
CA MET A 609 19.04 22.13 19.53
C MET A 609 18.86 22.57 21.00
N GLU A 610 17.80 23.33 21.29
CA GLU A 610 17.46 23.76 22.65
C GLU A 610 17.05 22.56 23.53
N ALA A 611 16.24 21.64 23.01
CA ALA A 611 15.83 20.45 23.74
C ALA A 611 17.02 19.55 24.11
N VAL A 612 17.95 19.35 23.18
CA VAL A 612 19.18 18.58 23.42
C VAL A 612 20.08 19.29 24.44
N GLN A 613 20.24 20.61 24.34
CA GLN A 613 20.98 21.42 25.31
C GLN A 613 20.39 21.33 26.74
N LEU A 614 19.05 21.35 26.85
CA LEU A 614 18.35 21.25 28.12
C LEU A 614 18.42 19.85 28.75
N GLY A 615 19.14 18.91 28.14
CA GLY A 615 19.36 17.57 28.65
C GLY A 615 18.25 16.59 28.34
N ASN A 616 17.39 16.92 27.38
CA ASN A 616 16.43 15.94 26.85
C ASN A 616 17.18 14.88 26.04
N SER A 617 17.21 13.67 26.58
CA SER A 617 17.98 12.53 26.03
C SER A 617 17.16 11.58 25.14
N GLN A 618 16.02 12.00 24.62
CA GLN A 618 15.20 11.15 23.75
C GLN A 618 15.92 10.83 22.44
N GLU A 619 15.95 9.55 22.06
CA GLU A 619 16.55 9.05 20.82
C GLU A 619 16.05 9.78 19.58
N ASP A 620 14.75 10.08 19.54
CA ASP A 620 14.10 10.73 18.41
C ASP A 620 14.57 12.17 18.17
N LEU A 621 14.92 12.91 19.24
CA LEU A 621 15.48 14.25 19.14
C LEU A 621 16.91 14.20 18.62
N PHE A 622 17.72 13.27 19.15
CA PHE A 622 19.11 13.07 18.74
C PHE A 622 19.19 12.64 17.27
N SER A 623 18.38 11.67 16.87
CA SER A 623 18.36 11.19 15.48
C SER A 623 17.83 12.25 14.49
N SER A 624 16.80 13.02 14.86
CA SER A 624 16.28 14.10 14.02
C SER A 624 17.28 15.25 13.89
N LEU A 625 17.94 15.62 14.99
CA LEU A 625 18.99 16.65 14.96
C LEU A 625 20.19 16.19 14.11
N ALA A 626 20.65 14.95 14.30
CA ALA A 626 21.74 14.38 13.50
C ALA A 626 21.41 14.38 12.00
N ASN A 627 20.20 13.96 11.63
CA ASN A 627 19.78 13.94 10.23
C ASN A 627 19.74 15.33 9.61
N ARG A 628 19.25 16.34 10.32
CA ARG A 628 19.26 17.72 9.84
C ARG A 628 20.66 18.30 9.70
N LEU A 629 21.57 17.95 10.60
CA LEU A 629 22.96 18.33 10.46
C LEU A 629 23.63 17.64 9.26
N ILE A 630 23.36 16.36 9.03
CA ILE A 630 23.87 15.65 7.84
C ILE A 630 23.34 16.29 6.56
N ARG A 631 22.07 16.73 6.53
CA ARG A 631 21.52 17.47 5.39
C ARG A 631 22.21 18.83 5.22
N LEU A 632 22.45 19.54 6.31
CA LEU A 632 23.15 20.82 6.29
C LEU A 632 24.59 20.66 5.81
N ASP A 633 25.30 19.60 6.24
CA ASP A 633 26.68 19.31 5.79
C ASP A 633 26.78 19.11 4.28
N ARG A 634 25.73 18.61 3.64
CA ARG A 634 25.67 18.42 2.17
C ARG A 634 25.41 19.73 1.41
N GLN A 635 24.88 20.74 2.09
CA GLN A 635 24.49 22.01 1.48
C GLN A 635 25.55 23.10 1.63
N ILE A 636 26.36 23.03 2.69
CA ILE A 636 27.33 24.06 3.05
C ILE A 636 28.68 23.88 2.36
N ASN A 637 29.33 25.00 2.05
CA ASN A 637 30.63 25.04 1.42
C ASN A 637 31.79 24.75 2.40
N ALA A 638 33.01 24.60 1.87
CA ALA A 638 34.21 24.25 2.66
C ALA A 638 34.57 25.30 3.73
N ARG A 639 34.36 26.59 3.47
CA ARG A 639 34.61 27.69 4.41
C ARG A 639 33.60 27.65 5.59
N GLU A 640 32.35 27.38 5.28
CA GLU A 640 31.32 27.23 6.30
C GLU A 640 31.53 25.98 7.14
N LYS A 641 32.01 24.89 6.54
CA LYS A 641 32.41 23.69 7.29
C LYS A 641 33.59 23.98 8.25
N ALA A 642 34.56 24.78 7.83
CA ALA A 642 35.66 25.21 8.68
C ALA A 642 35.16 26.06 9.86
N ASN A 643 34.32 27.06 9.58
CA ASN A 643 33.70 27.91 10.61
C ASN A 643 32.81 27.11 11.57
N PHE A 644 32.10 26.10 11.05
CA PHE A 644 31.32 25.19 11.87
C PHE A 644 32.22 24.40 12.84
N THR A 645 33.32 23.87 12.33
CA THR A 645 34.29 23.13 13.14
C THR A 645 34.93 23.99 14.22
N GLU A 646 35.28 25.22 13.92
CA GLU A 646 35.82 26.18 14.87
C GLU A 646 34.80 26.47 15.99
N ARG A 647 33.58 26.83 15.67
CA ARG A 647 32.55 27.21 16.61
C ARG A 647 31.99 26.04 17.44
N SER A 648 32.05 24.83 16.90
CA SER A 648 31.66 23.61 17.62
C SER A 648 32.68 23.15 18.66
N GLY A 649 33.89 23.76 18.67
CA GLY A 649 35.00 23.34 19.54
C GLY A 649 35.85 22.24 18.91
N GLY A 650 36.02 22.27 17.59
CA GLY A 650 36.93 21.40 16.86
C GLY A 650 36.25 20.13 16.30
N LYS A 651 34.94 19.97 16.47
CA LYS A 651 34.20 18.83 15.92
C LYS A 651 33.54 19.21 14.59
N SER A 652 33.73 18.42 13.55
CA SER A 652 33.04 18.59 12.28
C SER A 652 31.52 18.27 12.42
N ILE A 653 30.70 18.75 11.48
CA ILE A 653 29.27 18.41 11.43
C ILE A 653 29.06 16.89 11.40
N GLN A 654 29.87 16.17 10.63
CA GLN A 654 29.80 14.71 10.52
C GLN A 654 30.13 14.03 11.84
N GLN A 655 31.13 14.53 12.57
CA GLN A 655 31.51 14.01 13.88
C GLN A 655 30.40 14.25 14.92
N ILE A 656 29.76 15.43 14.89
CA ILE A 656 28.64 15.75 15.79
C ILE A 656 27.44 14.88 15.46
N ALA A 657 27.10 14.76 14.19
CA ALA A 657 25.98 13.91 13.76
C ALA A 657 26.21 12.43 14.10
N ALA A 658 27.45 11.94 13.91
CA ALA A 658 27.82 10.59 14.29
C ALA A 658 27.76 10.39 15.83
N ALA A 659 28.20 11.37 16.63
CA ALA A 659 28.11 11.29 18.08
C ALA A 659 26.66 11.23 18.57
N LEU A 660 25.77 12.04 17.99
CA LEU A 660 24.34 12.02 18.29
C LEU A 660 23.69 10.66 17.97
N LEU A 661 24.00 10.05 16.83
CA LEU A 661 23.47 8.74 16.46
C LEU A 661 24.05 7.62 17.32
N ASN A 662 25.37 7.65 17.58
CA ASN A 662 26.08 6.66 18.37
C ASN A 662 25.65 6.63 19.85
N ALA A 663 25.14 7.73 20.36
CA ALA A 663 24.68 7.84 21.75
C ALA A 663 23.46 6.95 22.06
N HIS A 664 22.73 6.53 21.02
CA HIS A 664 21.55 5.65 21.08
C HIS A 664 21.70 4.38 20.23
N ASP A 665 22.90 4.08 19.74
CA ASP A 665 23.17 2.89 18.95
C ASP A 665 23.05 1.63 19.83
N PRO A 666 22.12 0.71 19.56
CA PRO A 666 21.91 -0.49 20.37
C PRO A 666 23.17 -1.36 20.52
N ASP A 667 23.95 -1.51 19.44
CA ASP A 667 25.16 -2.35 19.42
C ASP A 667 26.22 -1.74 20.33
N LYS A 668 26.34 -0.41 20.37
CA LYS A 668 27.26 0.30 21.27
C LYS A 668 26.81 0.27 22.71
N MET A 669 25.49 0.30 22.94
CA MET A 669 24.93 0.15 24.27
C MET A 669 25.16 -1.28 24.80
N GLU A 670 25.02 -2.29 23.98
CA GLU A 670 25.32 -3.68 24.34
C GLU A 670 26.83 -3.88 24.64
N ALA A 671 27.69 -3.27 23.80
CA ALA A 671 29.13 -3.27 24.06
C ALA A 671 29.47 -2.56 25.37
N LEU A 672 28.84 -1.43 25.69
CA LEU A 672 29.01 -0.72 26.96
C LEU A 672 28.58 -1.58 28.15
N VAL A 673 27.44 -2.26 28.06
CA VAL A 673 26.98 -3.20 29.11
C VAL A 673 27.98 -4.33 29.31
N SER A 674 28.51 -4.88 28.24
CA SER A 674 29.51 -5.95 28.27
C SER A 674 30.81 -5.48 28.86
N GLN A 675 31.25 -4.25 28.56
CA GLN A 675 32.43 -3.63 29.12
C GLN A 675 32.27 -3.40 30.62
N VAL A 676 31.16 -2.82 31.07
CA VAL A 676 30.90 -2.58 32.51
C VAL A 676 30.85 -3.91 33.27
N LYS A 677 30.23 -4.95 32.71
CA LYS A 677 30.22 -6.29 33.30
C LYS A 677 31.63 -6.88 33.44
N ALA A 678 32.49 -6.66 32.46
CA ALA A 678 33.88 -7.11 32.48
C ALA A 678 34.75 -6.35 33.50
N GLU A 679 34.48 -5.05 33.68
CA GLU A 679 35.18 -4.19 34.64
C GLU A 679 34.71 -4.41 36.09
N MET A 680 33.46 -4.88 36.27
CA MET A 680 32.86 -5.08 37.60
C MET A 680 32.29 -6.51 37.78
N PRO A 681 33.11 -7.56 37.69
CA PRO A 681 32.64 -8.96 37.63
C PRO A 681 31.93 -9.45 38.87
N GLU A 682 32.21 -8.83 40.06
CA GLU A 682 31.60 -9.19 41.33
C GLU A 682 30.49 -8.24 41.79
N ALA A 683 30.15 -7.23 40.98
CA ALA A 683 29.14 -6.25 41.36
C ALA A 683 27.72 -6.80 41.24
N ALA A 684 26.81 -6.31 42.08
CA ALA A 684 25.40 -6.68 41.98
C ALA A 684 24.80 -6.16 40.67
N PRO A 685 23.82 -6.85 40.09
CA PRO A 685 23.19 -6.43 38.83
C PRO A 685 22.68 -4.99 38.81
N LEU A 686 22.21 -4.49 39.97
CA LEU A 686 21.75 -3.12 40.14
C LEU A 686 22.88 -2.10 40.05
N ASP A 687 24.08 -2.45 40.56
CA ASP A 687 25.25 -1.57 40.50
C ASP A 687 25.80 -1.48 39.09
N ILE A 688 25.78 -2.58 38.34
CA ILE A 688 26.11 -2.63 36.91
C ILE A 688 25.12 -1.77 36.12
N GLU A 689 23.84 -1.89 36.40
CA GLU A 689 22.81 -1.09 35.74
C GLU A 689 22.96 0.40 36.01
N ASN A 690 23.29 0.78 37.25
CA ASN A 690 23.53 2.16 37.63
C ASN A 690 24.79 2.73 36.99
N GLU A 691 25.86 1.96 36.89
CA GLU A 691 27.09 2.36 36.20
C GLU A 691 26.86 2.51 34.69
N VAL A 692 26.14 1.57 34.07
CA VAL A 692 25.74 1.68 32.66
C VAL A 692 24.93 2.93 32.41
N LYS A 693 23.92 3.23 33.22
CA LYS A 693 23.13 4.47 33.14
C LYS A 693 23.99 5.73 33.32
N THR A 694 24.95 5.68 34.18
CA THR A 694 25.87 6.81 34.43
C THR A 694 26.76 7.07 33.23
N ARG A 695 27.35 6.02 32.66
CA ARG A 695 28.17 6.14 31.42
C ARG A 695 27.32 6.53 30.21
N GLN A 696 26.12 5.99 30.04
CA GLN A 696 25.21 6.39 29.01
C GLN A 696 24.86 7.88 29.11
N LYS A 697 24.57 8.39 30.31
CA LYS A 697 24.36 9.83 30.53
C LYS A 697 25.59 10.69 30.16
N ALA A 698 26.77 10.17 30.40
CA ALA A 698 28.00 10.86 30.02
C ALA A 698 28.16 10.92 28.48
N ILE A 699 27.90 9.82 27.78
CA ILE A 699 27.93 9.76 26.30
C ILE A 699 26.90 10.73 25.70
N LEU A 700 25.69 10.75 26.24
CA LEU A 700 24.64 11.67 25.80
C LEU A 700 25.01 13.14 25.99
N ARG A 701 25.60 13.47 27.15
CA ARG A 701 26.11 14.83 27.42
C ARG A 701 27.27 15.22 26.49
N GLU A 702 28.17 14.30 26.24
CA GLU A 702 29.30 14.56 25.33
C GLU A 702 28.81 14.80 23.88
N ALA A 703 27.81 14.07 23.42
CA ALA A 703 27.19 14.27 22.12
C ALA A 703 26.45 15.63 22.05
N ALA A 704 25.85 16.07 23.15
CA ALA A 704 25.10 17.33 23.24
C ALA A 704 26.02 18.56 23.45
N ALA A 705 27.24 18.38 23.97
CA ALA A 705 28.14 19.46 24.38
C ALA A 705 28.38 20.59 23.34
N PRO A 706 28.45 20.32 22.02
CA PRO A 706 28.56 21.42 21.03
C PRO A 706 27.41 22.41 21.08
N PHE A 707 26.21 21.95 21.44
CA PHE A 707 25.00 22.79 21.50
C PHE A 707 24.90 23.64 22.78
N ASP A 708 25.74 23.44 23.76
CA ASP A 708 25.83 24.29 24.96
C ASP A 708 26.34 25.70 24.60
N ARG A 709 27.03 25.83 23.47
CA ARG A 709 27.58 27.11 23.00
C ARG A 709 26.52 27.91 22.22
N PRO A 710 26.10 29.10 22.70
CA PRO A 710 25.11 29.92 22.02
C PRO A 710 25.56 30.32 20.60
N GLU A 711 26.83 30.74 20.45
CA GLU A 711 27.42 31.14 19.17
C GLU A 711 27.37 30.03 18.10
N PHE A 712 27.48 28.76 18.53
CA PHE A 712 27.38 27.63 17.63
C PHE A 712 25.93 27.41 17.16
N ARG A 713 24.95 27.45 18.07
CA ARG A 713 23.54 27.32 17.73
C ARG A 713 23.07 28.44 16.80
N GLU A 714 23.46 29.69 17.09
CA GLU A 714 23.14 30.84 16.24
C GLU A 714 23.73 30.66 14.84
N TYR A 715 25.00 30.24 14.76
CA TYR A 715 25.65 30.00 13.48
C TYR A 715 24.97 28.89 12.66
N VAL A 716 24.57 27.77 13.28
CA VAL A 716 23.84 26.71 12.60
C VAL A 716 22.52 27.21 12.02
N LEU A 717 21.82 28.08 12.75
CA LEU A 717 20.58 28.71 12.30
C LEU A 717 20.80 29.74 11.20
N GLU A 718 21.86 30.55 11.31
CA GLU A 718 22.25 31.54 10.31
C GLU A 718 22.64 30.89 8.98
N VAL A 719 23.49 29.88 9.05
CA VAL A 719 23.89 29.11 7.85
C VAL A 719 22.70 28.43 7.22
N ARG A 720 21.78 27.86 8.00
CA ARG A 720 20.57 27.28 7.44
C ARG A 720 19.66 28.29 6.75
N LYS A 721 19.54 29.52 7.28
CA LYS A 721 18.75 30.58 6.64
C LYS A 721 19.31 30.99 5.27
N LYS A 722 20.62 30.92 5.10
CA LYS A 722 21.28 31.13 3.81
C LYS A 722 20.85 30.14 2.73
N TYR A 723 20.48 28.92 3.12
CA TYR A 723 20.03 27.85 2.23
C TYR A 723 18.50 27.77 2.15
N ASP A 724 17.79 28.88 2.30
CA ASP A 724 16.42 29.01 1.83
C ASP A 724 16.37 28.76 0.32
N GLN A 725 15.25 28.25 -0.17
CA GLN A 725 15.09 27.79 -1.54
C GLN A 725 15.46 28.87 -2.54
N LEU A 726 16.57 28.70 -3.27
CA LEU A 726 16.92 29.55 -4.40
C LEU A 726 16.04 29.22 -5.60
N ILE A 727 15.59 30.22 -6.33
CA ILE A 727 14.88 30.05 -7.58
C ILE A 727 15.90 30.22 -8.71
N ASP A 728 16.20 29.19 -9.44
CA ASP A 728 17.07 29.21 -10.59
C ASP A 728 16.27 29.63 -11.84
N GLU A 729 16.43 30.87 -12.26
CA GLU A 729 15.86 31.42 -13.48
C GLU A 729 16.90 31.53 -14.61
N VAL A 730 18.17 31.20 -14.32
CA VAL A 730 19.30 31.33 -15.23
C VAL A 730 19.46 30.08 -16.09
N ASN A 731 19.41 28.92 -15.47
CA ASN A 731 19.62 27.67 -16.18
C ASN A 731 18.34 27.19 -16.85
N ILE A 732 18.37 27.11 -18.18
CA ILE A 732 17.31 26.54 -19.00
C ILE A 732 17.56 25.05 -19.12
N ASP A 733 16.55 24.25 -18.79
CA ASP A 733 16.63 22.79 -18.85
C ASP A 733 16.41 22.26 -20.28
N GLU A 734 17.03 21.13 -20.60
CA GLU A 734 16.95 20.47 -21.89
C GLU A 734 16.59 18.98 -21.71
N VAL A 735 15.77 18.44 -22.60
CA VAL A 735 15.46 17.00 -22.62
C VAL A 735 16.64 16.23 -23.21
N LEU A 736 17.18 15.30 -22.45
CA LEU A 736 18.23 14.40 -22.90
C LEU A 736 17.65 13.13 -23.51
N HIS A 737 16.59 12.62 -22.93
CA HIS A 737 15.92 11.40 -23.39
C HIS A 737 14.45 11.44 -22.97
N GLU A 738 13.58 10.94 -23.85
CA GLU A 738 12.20 10.62 -23.49
C GLU A 738 11.77 9.35 -24.23
N GLY A 739 11.01 8.49 -23.57
CA GLY A 739 10.54 7.24 -24.14
C GLY A 739 10.10 6.25 -23.08
N PHE A 740 9.55 5.14 -23.52
CA PHE A 740 9.27 4.03 -22.63
C PHE A 740 10.57 3.41 -22.11
N VAL A 741 10.58 3.11 -20.83
CA VAL A 741 11.67 2.31 -20.23
C VAL A 741 11.65 0.96 -20.91
N ALA A 742 12.79 0.51 -21.41
CA ALA A 742 12.95 -0.83 -21.92
C ALA A 742 12.84 -1.84 -20.74
N GLU A 743 11.63 -2.05 -20.26
CA GLU A 743 11.36 -3.20 -19.41
C GLU A 743 11.50 -4.44 -20.31
N ASN A 744 12.53 -5.21 -20.01
CA ASN A 744 12.77 -6.57 -20.44
C ASN A 744 12.13 -6.97 -21.78
N ASN A 745 12.94 -6.96 -22.83
CA ASN A 745 12.59 -7.65 -24.09
C ASN A 745 12.09 -9.09 -23.83
N ASP A 746 12.53 -9.71 -22.74
CA ASP A 746 12.09 -11.03 -22.29
C ASP A 746 10.61 -11.04 -21.91
N GLN A 747 10.11 -9.99 -21.25
CA GLN A 747 8.69 -9.88 -20.87
C GLN A 747 7.82 -9.57 -22.10
N ALA A 748 8.30 -8.72 -23.01
CA ALA A 748 7.61 -8.46 -24.26
C ALA A 748 7.53 -9.73 -25.11
N GLN A 749 8.62 -10.50 -25.19
CA GLN A 749 8.66 -11.78 -25.90
C GLN A 749 7.72 -12.79 -25.26
N ALA A 750 7.69 -12.93 -23.95
CA ALA A 750 6.75 -13.80 -23.25
C ALA A 750 5.28 -13.44 -23.55
N THR A 751 4.95 -12.14 -23.59
CA THR A 751 3.60 -11.67 -23.93
C THR A 751 3.22 -12.05 -25.36
N VAL A 752 4.14 -11.92 -26.31
CA VAL A 752 3.92 -12.31 -27.71
C VAL A 752 3.78 -13.82 -27.83
N ASP A 753 4.62 -14.59 -27.17
CA ASP A 753 4.59 -16.05 -27.19
C ASP A 753 3.29 -16.59 -26.58
N ASP A 754 2.85 -16.02 -25.46
CA ASP A 754 1.58 -16.35 -24.79
C ASP A 754 0.38 -16.05 -25.69
N PHE A 755 0.40 -14.93 -26.42
CA PHE A 755 -0.66 -14.59 -27.35
C PHE A 755 -0.69 -15.54 -28.55
N GLN A 756 0.47 -15.87 -29.14
CA GLN A 756 0.56 -16.83 -30.24
C GLN A 756 0.10 -18.22 -29.82
N ALA A 757 0.48 -18.67 -28.63
CA ALA A 757 0.03 -19.92 -28.04
C ALA A 757 -1.49 -19.93 -27.88
N TRP A 758 -2.07 -18.86 -27.29
CA TRP A 758 -3.51 -18.74 -27.11
C TRP A 758 -4.26 -18.79 -28.44
N VAL A 759 -3.79 -18.09 -29.49
CA VAL A 759 -4.38 -18.11 -30.83
C VAL A 759 -4.34 -19.53 -31.41
N ALA A 760 -3.23 -20.24 -31.23
CA ALA A 760 -3.07 -21.61 -31.72
C ALA A 760 -3.99 -22.61 -30.99
N GLU A 761 -4.09 -22.51 -29.67
CA GLU A 761 -4.93 -23.37 -28.81
C GLU A 761 -6.43 -23.21 -29.12
N ASN A 762 -6.85 -21.99 -29.43
CA ASN A 762 -8.28 -21.66 -29.72
C ASN A 762 -8.65 -21.75 -31.18
N ARG A 763 -7.72 -22.20 -32.03
CA ARG A 763 -7.91 -22.30 -33.48
C ARG A 763 -9.21 -22.99 -33.89
N ASP A 764 -9.51 -24.14 -33.26
CA ASP A 764 -10.64 -24.98 -33.66
C ASP A 764 -11.92 -24.68 -32.85
N THR A 765 -11.85 -23.82 -31.86
CA THR A 765 -12.98 -23.48 -30.96
C THR A 765 -13.63 -22.14 -31.32
N ILE A 766 -12.88 -21.18 -31.84
CA ILE A 766 -13.36 -19.83 -32.15
C ILE A 766 -13.49 -19.64 -33.65
N THR A 767 -14.71 -19.37 -34.09
CA THR A 767 -15.05 -19.26 -35.55
C THR A 767 -14.18 -18.22 -36.27
N ALA A 768 -13.92 -17.08 -35.64
CA ALA A 768 -13.04 -16.06 -36.23
C ALA A 768 -11.64 -16.62 -36.52
N LEU A 769 -11.05 -17.37 -35.53
CA LEU A 769 -9.73 -17.97 -35.71
C LEU A 769 -9.74 -19.07 -36.78
N GLN A 770 -10.79 -19.89 -36.85
CA GLN A 770 -10.95 -20.87 -37.94
C GLN A 770 -10.88 -20.22 -39.31
N ILE A 771 -11.50 -19.04 -39.47
CA ILE A 771 -11.46 -18.26 -40.71
C ILE A 771 -10.03 -17.79 -41.00
N PHE A 772 -9.30 -17.25 -40.00
CA PHE A 772 -7.92 -16.81 -40.18
C PHE A 772 -6.98 -17.96 -40.57
N TYR A 773 -7.21 -19.16 -40.05
CA TYR A 773 -6.41 -20.33 -40.38
C TYR A 773 -6.84 -21.06 -41.64
N SER A 774 -7.99 -20.70 -42.26
CA SER A 774 -8.52 -21.37 -43.48
C SER A 774 -7.61 -21.11 -44.67
N GLN A 775 -7.44 -22.19 -45.52
CA GLN A 775 -6.70 -22.05 -46.78
C GLN A 775 -7.57 -22.59 -47.95
N PRO A 776 -7.92 -21.80 -48.95
CA PRO A 776 -7.66 -20.36 -49.04
C PRO A 776 -8.41 -19.60 -47.94
N TYR A 777 -7.86 -18.47 -47.53
CA TYR A 777 -8.42 -17.64 -46.47
C TYR A 777 -9.84 -17.19 -46.79
N ARG A 778 -10.86 -17.58 -46.00
CA ARG A 778 -12.29 -17.34 -46.25
C ARG A 778 -12.71 -15.98 -45.67
N ARG A 779 -12.21 -14.90 -46.25
CA ARG A 779 -12.33 -13.51 -45.76
C ARG A 779 -13.77 -12.99 -45.77
N ARG A 780 -14.60 -13.45 -46.72
CA ARG A 780 -16.00 -13.04 -46.85
C ARG A 780 -16.87 -13.44 -45.64
N GLU A 781 -16.37 -14.36 -44.81
CA GLU A 781 -17.10 -14.89 -43.67
C GLU A 781 -16.77 -14.14 -42.37
N LEU A 782 -15.76 -13.25 -42.36
CA LEU A 782 -15.36 -12.52 -41.17
C LEU A 782 -16.25 -11.30 -40.94
N THR A 783 -16.99 -11.26 -39.84
CA THR A 783 -17.87 -10.16 -39.47
C THR A 783 -17.33 -9.38 -38.28
N TYR A 784 -17.79 -8.14 -38.11
CA TYR A 784 -17.48 -7.29 -36.97
C TYR A 784 -17.79 -8.00 -35.64
N GLN A 785 -18.99 -8.62 -35.55
CA GLN A 785 -19.41 -9.35 -34.36
C GLN A 785 -18.46 -10.51 -33.99
N MET A 786 -17.94 -11.24 -34.97
CA MET A 786 -16.97 -12.31 -34.72
C MET A 786 -15.66 -11.79 -34.15
N ILE A 787 -15.22 -10.61 -34.54
CA ILE A 787 -14.02 -9.98 -33.99
C ILE A 787 -14.29 -9.44 -32.60
N GLU A 788 -15.47 -8.90 -32.35
CA GLU A 788 -15.89 -8.46 -31.01
C GLU A 788 -15.99 -9.64 -30.04
N ASP A 789 -16.60 -10.76 -30.46
CA ASP A 789 -16.67 -12.00 -29.66
C ASP A 789 -15.29 -12.58 -29.41
N LEU A 790 -14.37 -12.51 -30.37
CA LEU A 790 -12.97 -12.92 -30.21
C LEU A 790 -12.29 -12.04 -29.18
N ALA A 791 -12.46 -10.72 -29.22
CA ALA A 791 -11.91 -9.78 -28.27
C ALA A 791 -12.46 -10.02 -26.85
N ALA A 792 -13.77 -10.25 -26.73
CA ALA A 792 -14.43 -10.56 -25.47
C ALA A 792 -13.92 -11.89 -24.87
N THR A 793 -13.77 -12.91 -25.72
CA THR A 793 -13.24 -14.23 -25.30
C THR A 793 -11.79 -14.13 -24.84
N LEU A 794 -10.94 -13.42 -25.60
CA LEU A 794 -9.56 -13.18 -25.22
C LEU A 794 -9.45 -12.47 -23.86
N LYS A 795 -10.21 -11.40 -23.67
CA LYS A 795 -10.25 -10.65 -22.42
C LYS A 795 -10.76 -11.48 -21.24
N ALA A 796 -11.75 -12.31 -21.46
CA ALA A 796 -12.31 -13.18 -20.42
C ALA A 796 -11.33 -14.30 -20.00
N GLN A 797 -10.61 -14.90 -20.96
CA GLN A 797 -9.70 -16.02 -20.70
C GLN A 797 -8.29 -15.58 -20.33
N LYS A 798 -7.80 -14.50 -20.94
CA LYS A 798 -6.42 -14.00 -20.80
C LYS A 798 -6.40 -12.46 -20.75
N PRO A 799 -6.86 -11.84 -19.67
CA PRO A 799 -6.93 -10.37 -19.57
C PRO A 799 -5.60 -9.67 -19.80
N ALA A 800 -4.48 -10.30 -19.41
CA ALA A 800 -3.12 -9.78 -19.64
C ALA A 800 -2.73 -9.70 -21.12
N LEU A 801 -3.46 -10.39 -22.01
CA LEU A 801 -3.27 -10.37 -23.45
C LEU A 801 -4.26 -9.42 -24.17
N ALA A 802 -4.72 -8.37 -23.48
CA ALA A 802 -5.53 -7.33 -24.12
C ALA A 802 -4.81 -6.82 -25.40
N PRO A 803 -5.52 -6.65 -26.54
CA PRO A 803 -4.90 -6.39 -27.83
C PRO A 803 -3.86 -5.27 -27.82
N MET A 804 -4.10 -4.17 -27.11
CA MET A 804 -3.14 -3.08 -27.03
C MET A 804 -1.87 -3.43 -26.22
N GLN A 805 -1.95 -4.36 -25.27
CA GLN A 805 -0.77 -4.83 -24.55
C GLN A 805 0.12 -5.69 -25.45
N VAL A 806 -0.49 -6.59 -26.20
CA VAL A 806 0.21 -7.42 -27.18
C VAL A 806 0.78 -6.54 -28.31
N TRP A 807 0.05 -5.52 -28.75
CA TRP A 807 0.54 -4.55 -29.73
C TRP A 807 1.83 -3.87 -29.28
N ARG A 808 1.86 -3.37 -28.04
CA ARG A 808 3.05 -2.73 -27.44
C ARG A 808 4.21 -3.69 -27.28
N ALA A 809 3.94 -4.96 -26.96
CA ALA A 809 4.98 -5.98 -26.92
C ALA A 809 5.63 -6.17 -28.29
N TYR A 810 4.83 -6.21 -29.36
CA TYR A 810 5.35 -6.24 -30.73
C TYR A 810 6.10 -4.95 -31.11
N GLU A 811 5.61 -3.76 -30.73
CA GLU A 811 6.30 -2.48 -30.99
C GLU A 811 7.71 -2.46 -30.41
N ARG A 812 7.93 -3.15 -29.27
CA ARG A 812 9.25 -3.28 -28.64
C ARG A 812 10.19 -4.25 -29.37
N LEU A 813 9.62 -5.31 -29.93
CA LEU A 813 10.40 -6.40 -30.54
C LEU A 813 10.61 -6.21 -32.05
N GLU A 814 9.69 -5.54 -32.71
CA GLU A 814 9.66 -5.35 -34.16
C GLU A 814 9.53 -3.87 -34.52
N SER A 815 9.98 -3.49 -35.71
CA SER A 815 9.70 -2.17 -36.29
C SER A 815 8.26 -2.12 -36.81
N VAL A 816 7.32 -1.79 -35.95
CA VAL A 816 5.90 -1.69 -36.32
C VAL A 816 5.66 -0.44 -37.18
N LYS A 817 4.91 -0.59 -38.28
CA LYS A 817 4.61 0.49 -39.23
C LYS A 817 3.31 1.20 -38.86
N GLY A 818 3.30 2.06 -37.90
CA GLY A 818 2.16 2.89 -37.53
C GLY A 818 1.39 2.37 -36.29
N GLN A 819 0.34 3.07 -35.91
CA GLN A 819 -0.43 2.77 -34.69
C GLN A 819 -1.83 2.24 -35.07
N ALA A 820 -2.37 1.32 -34.27
CA ALA A 820 -3.74 0.86 -34.46
C ALA A 820 -4.75 1.95 -34.06
N GLN A 821 -5.77 2.16 -34.85
CA GLN A 821 -6.81 3.17 -34.61
C GLN A 821 -7.74 2.79 -33.45
N ASN A 822 -7.93 1.51 -33.23
CA ASN A 822 -8.75 0.97 -32.13
C ASN A 822 -8.35 -0.46 -31.82
N GLU A 823 -8.90 -1.00 -30.73
CA GLU A 823 -8.54 -2.30 -30.19
C GLU A 823 -8.90 -3.46 -31.11
N LEU A 824 -10.03 -3.39 -31.82
CA LEU A 824 -10.46 -4.44 -32.75
C LEU A 824 -9.58 -4.46 -34.00
N VAL A 825 -9.19 -3.30 -34.50
CA VAL A 825 -8.22 -3.15 -35.59
C VAL A 825 -6.86 -3.71 -35.19
N ALA A 826 -6.45 -3.44 -33.94
CA ALA A 826 -5.23 -4.03 -33.36
C ALA A 826 -5.33 -5.55 -33.30
N LEU A 827 -6.44 -6.09 -32.80
CA LEU A 827 -6.64 -7.53 -32.64
C LEU A 827 -6.56 -8.26 -34.00
N VAL A 828 -7.23 -7.73 -35.06
CA VAL A 828 -7.17 -8.31 -36.39
C VAL A 828 -5.74 -8.34 -36.93
N ALA A 829 -5.00 -7.24 -36.79
CA ALA A 829 -3.60 -7.17 -37.22
C ALA A 829 -2.71 -8.14 -36.44
N LEU A 830 -2.91 -8.25 -35.11
CA LEU A 830 -2.20 -9.17 -34.25
C LEU A 830 -2.46 -10.63 -34.61
N VAL A 831 -3.72 -11.00 -34.82
CA VAL A 831 -4.07 -12.37 -35.24
C VAL A 831 -3.46 -12.67 -36.62
N ARG A 832 -3.56 -11.76 -37.59
CA ARG A 832 -2.92 -11.91 -38.91
C ARG A 832 -1.40 -12.12 -38.79
N ARG A 833 -0.77 -11.39 -37.90
CA ARG A 833 0.67 -11.54 -37.60
C ARG A 833 0.98 -12.89 -36.93
N ALA A 834 0.19 -13.29 -35.94
CA ALA A 834 0.37 -14.55 -35.20
C ALA A 834 0.15 -15.80 -36.09
N VAL A 835 -0.80 -15.74 -37.02
CA VAL A 835 -1.10 -16.81 -37.98
C VAL A 835 -0.12 -16.83 -39.17
N GLY A 836 0.71 -15.79 -39.35
CA GLY A 836 1.69 -15.68 -40.42
C GLY A 836 1.16 -15.14 -41.73
N ILE A 837 -0.01 -14.52 -41.75
CA ILE A 837 -0.56 -13.82 -42.93
C ILE A 837 0.30 -12.59 -43.23
N ASP A 838 0.62 -11.83 -42.23
CA ASP A 838 1.49 -10.65 -42.32
C ASP A 838 2.89 -10.96 -41.75
N ALA A 839 3.92 -10.59 -42.51
CA ALA A 839 5.33 -10.79 -42.09
C ALA A 839 5.78 -9.80 -40.98
N VAL A 840 5.17 -8.62 -40.93
CA VAL A 840 5.45 -7.54 -39.96
C VAL A 840 4.09 -7.01 -39.49
N LEU A 841 4.00 -6.68 -38.19
CA LEU A 841 2.80 -6.10 -37.62
C LEU A 841 2.48 -4.76 -38.34
N THR A 842 1.36 -4.68 -38.96
CA THR A 842 0.88 -3.48 -39.68
C THR A 842 -0.58 -3.22 -39.28
N PRO A 843 -0.97 -1.98 -38.96
CA PRO A 843 -2.35 -1.64 -38.67
C PRO A 843 -3.28 -2.07 -39.82
N TYR A 844 -4.41 -2.66 -39.49
CA TYR A 844 -5.34 -3.22 -40.45
C TYR A 844 -5.89 -2.16 -41.43
N ASP A 845 -6.13 -0.94 -40.95
CA ASP A 845 -6.54 0.20 -41.77
C ASP A 845 -5.53 0.57 -42.87
N GLN A 846 -4.23 0.46 -42.57
CA GLN A 846 -3.17 0.65 -43.54
C GLN A 846 -3.11 -0.50 -44.55
N THR A 847 -3.39 -1.72 -44.10
CA THR A 847 -3.52 -2.87 -44.98
C THR A 847 -4.67 -2.67 -45.95
N VAL A 848 -5.86 -2.27 -45.45
CA VAL A 848 -7.03 -1.92 -46.24
C VAL A 848 -6.72 -0.80 -47.22
N ALA A 849 -6.06 0.27 -46.79
CA ALA A 849 -5.69 1.39 -47.65
C ALA A 849 -4.75 0.97 -48.81
N ARG A 850 -3.75 0.14 -48.48
CA ARG A 850 -2.81 -0.41 -49.48
C ARG A 850 -3.53 -1.29 -50.49
N ASN A 851 -4.37 -2.20 -50.03
CA ASN A 851 -5.14 -3.10 -50.88
C ASN A 851 -6.12 -2.32 -51.77
N PHE A 852 -6.76 -1.30 -51.28
CA PHE A 852 -7.60 -0.39 -52.00
C PHE A 852 -6.84 0.29 -53.14
N GLN A 853 -5.66 0.85 -52.86
CA GLN A 853 -4.83 1.47 -53.89
C GLN A 853 -4.46 0.48 -55.02
N GLN A 854 -4.07 -0.73 -54.64
CA GLN A 854 -3.74 -1.77 -55.62
C GLN A 854 -4.96 -2.16 -56.48
N TRP A 855 -6.12 -2.33 -55.84
CA TRP A 855 -7.35 -2.66 -56.53
C TRP A 855 -7.79 -1.55 -57.48
N VAL A 856 -7.79 -0.30 -57.04
CA VAL A 856 -8.12 0.86 -57.90
C VAL A 856 -7.17 0.93 -59.09
N PHE A 857 -5.85 0.75 -58.82
CA PHE A 857 -4.86 0.75 -59.89
C PHE A 857 -5.12 -0.37 -60.91
N ALA A 858 -5.40 -1.57 -60.44
CA ALA A 858 -5.72 -2.72 -61.32
C ALA A 858 -6.99 -2.47 -62.13
N LYS A 859 -8.05 -1.93 -61.53
CA LYS A 859 -9.31 -1.60 -62.21
C LYS A 859 -9.13 -0.47 -63.22
N GLN A 860 -8.32 0.53 -62.94
CA GLN A 860 -8.06 1.66 -63.81
C GLN A 860 -6.97 1.39 -64.88
N ALA A 861 -6.26 0.29 -64.80
CA ALA A 861 -5.29 -0.12 -65.82
C ALA A 861 -5.95 -0.55 -67.14
N GLY A 862 -7.27 -0.83 -67.16
CA GLY A 862 -8.10 -1.10 -68.34
C GLY A 862 -8.77 0.15 -68.93
N ASN A 863 -9.76 -0.08 -69.74
CA ASN A 863 -10.54 0.99 -70.41
C ASN A 863 -11.60 1.66 -69.49
N VAL A 864 -11.82 1.16 -68.30
CA VAL A 864 -12.78 1.68 -67.29
C VAL A 864 -12.04 2.58 -66.32
N LYS A 865 -12.44 3.87 -66.28
CA LYS A 865 -11.92 4.80 -65.27
C LYS A 865 -13.08 5.22 -64.36
N PHE A 866 -12.87 5.14 -63.06
CA PHE A 866 -13.84 5.67 -62.11
C PHE A 866 -13.87 7.20 -62.17
N THR A 867 -15.10 7.74 -62.15
CA THR A 867 -15.32 9.20 -62.01
C THR A 867 -14.92 9.64 -60.59
N GLU A 868 -14.76 10.94 -60.42
CA GLU A 868 -14.42 11.50 -59.11
C GLU A 868 -15.47 11.16 -58.06
N GLN A 869 -16.76 11.23 -58.37
CA GLN A 869 -17.84 10.84 -57.48
C GLN A 869 -17.83 9.33 -57.17
N GLN A 870 -17.52 8.48 -58.10
CA GLN A 870 -17.34 7.04 -57.84
C GLN A 870 -16.16 6.78 -56.92
N MET A 871 -15.03 7.48 -57.11
CA MET A 871 -13.87 7.38 -56.25
C MET A 871 -14.14 7.87 -54.82
N GLU A 872 -14.96 8.90 -54.66
CA GLU A 872 -15.36 9.38 -53.33
C GLU A 872 -16.16 8.30 -52.57
N TRP A 873 -17.12 7.66 -53.23
CA TRP A 873 -17.88 6.57 -52.66
C TRP A 873 -17.02 5.34 -52.34
N LEU A 874 -16.11 4.98 -53.23
CA LEU A 874 -15.20 3.87 -53.02
C LEU A 874 -14.26 4.15 -51.83
N ARG A 875 -13.83 5.41 -51.61
CA ARG A 875 -13.07 5.80 -50.41
C ARG A 875 -13.91 5.73 -49.13
N MET A 876 -15.18 6.15 -49.19
CA MET A 876 -16.09 5.99 -48.05
C MET A 876 -16.27 4.51 -47.67
N ILE A 877 -16.43 3.61 -48.65
CA ILE A 877 -16.49 2.17 -48.42
C ILE A 877 -15.18 1.65 -47.82
N ARG A 878 -14.02 2.07 -48.37
CA ARG A 878 -12.71 1.72 -47.80
C ARG A 878 -12.59 2.11 -46.32
N ASP A 879 -12.97 3.33 -46.00
CA ASP A 879 -12.86 3.86 -44.66
C ASP A 879 -13.84 3.18 -43.69
N TYR A 880 -15.02 2.83 -44.18
CA TYR A 880 -16.01 2.05 -43.46
C TYR A 880 -15.51 0.62 -43.19
N VAL A 881 -15.04 -0.10 -44.21
CA VAL A 881 -14.49 -1.47 -44.08
C VAL A 881 -13.24 -1.51 -43.16
N ALA A 882 -12.44 -0.45 -43.16
CA ALA A 882 -11.27 -0.36 -42.24
C ALA A 882 -11.67 -0.40 -40.78
N GLY A 883 -12.89 0.04 -40.44
CA GLY A 883 -13.43 0.04 -39.08
C GLY A 883 -14.43 -1.07 -38.77
N SER A 884 -15.19 -1.52 -39.76
CA SER A 884 -16.28 -2.50 -39.60
C SER A 884 -15.93 -3.90 -40.12
N PHE A 885 -14.79 -4.06 -40.80
CA PHE A 885 -14.27 -5.29 -41.43
C PHE A 885 -15.10 -5.84 -42.55
N HIS A 886 -16.31 -5.35 -42.75
CA HIS A 886 -17.25 -5.79 -43.74
C HIS A 886 -18.19 -4.64 -44.13
N ILE A 887 -18.82 -4.70 -45.34
CA ILE A 887 -19.90 -3.82 -45.73
C ILE A 887 -20.96 -4.63 -46.51
N ASP A 888 -22.23 -4.38 -46.20
CA ASP A 888 -23.35 -4.95 -46.96
C ASP A 888 -24.35 -3.86 -47.41
N ARG A 889 -25.46 -4.27 -48.01
CA ARG A 889 -26.46 -3.32 -48.52
C ARG A 889 -27.13 -2.53 -47.40
N GLU A 890 -27.32 -3.09 -46.24
CA GLU A 890 -27.99 -2.47 -45.10
C GLU A 890 -27.16 -1.33 -44.52
N ASP A 891 -25.81 -1.42 -44.59
CA ASP A 891 -24.92 -0.39 -44.14
C ASP A 891 -25.09 0.96 -44.85
N PHE A 892 -25.60 0.94 -46.11
CA PHE A 892 -25.83 2.17 -46.84
C PHE A 892 -26.98 3.02 -46.29
N ASP A 893 -27.80 2.47 -45.42
CA ASP A 893 -28.85 3.20 -44.69
C ASP A 893 -28.32 3.96 -43.46
N TYR A 894 -27.06 3.76 -43.11
CA TYR A 894 -26.40 4.40 -41.97
C TYR A 894 -25.35 5.42 -42.41
N SER A 895 -24.85 6.22 -41.41
CA SER A 895 -23.74 7.15 -41.63
C SER A 895 -22.45 6.38 -41.91
N PRO A 896 -21.62 6.83 -42.88
CA PRO A 896 -21.69 8.11 -43.64
C PRO A 896 -22.54 8.05 -44.90
N PHE A 897 -22.96 6.89 -45.34
CA PHE A 897 -23.57 6.66 -46.67
C PHE A 897 -24.92 7.32 -46.79
N ASN A 898 -25.78 7.24 -45.79
CA ASN A 898 -27.12 7.84 -45.83
C ASN A 898 -27.08 9.36 -46.09
N ALA A 899 -26.11 10.05 -45.48
CA ALA A 899 -25.89 11.49 -45.66
C ALA A 899 -25.44 11.83 -47.09
N ALA A 900 -24.79 10.90 -47.79
CA ALA A 900 -24.35 11.04 -49.18
C ALA A 900 -25.41 10.59 -50.22
N GLY A 901 -26.60 10.13 -49.76
CA GLY A 901 -27.70 9.70 -50.61
C GLY A 901 -27.96 8.19 -50.62
N GLY A 902 -27.30 7.43 -49.77
CA GLY A 902 -27.53 6.02 -49.49
C GLY A 902 -27.36 5.09 -50.70
N LEU A 903 -27.96 3.91 -50.59
CA LEU A 903 -27.88 2.87 -51.62
C LEU A 903 -28.39 3.37 -52.98
N GLY A 904 -29.42 4.24 -53.00
CA GLY A 904 -29.94 4.80 -54.21
C GLY A 904 -28.94 5.66 -54.99
N LYS A 905 -28.15 6.47 -54.33
CA LYS A 905 -27.09 7.26 -54.95
C LYS A 905 -25.94 6.37 -55.44
N PHE A 906 -25.57 5.38 -54.65
CA PHE A 906 -24.56 4.40 -55.02
C PHE A 906 -24.97 3.64 -56.26
N TRP A 907 -26.24 3.16 -56.33
CA TRP A 907 -26.80 2.53 -57.51
C TRP A 907 -26.77 3.43 -58.78
N SER A 908 -27.10 4.71 -58.63
CA SER A 908 -27.07 5.65 -59.77
C SER A 908 -25.64 5.87 -60.30
N LEU A 909 -24.58 5.66 -59.48
CA LEU A 909 -23.20 5.85 -59.91
C LEU A 909 -22.57 4.58 -60.50
N PHE A 910 -22.96 3.39 -60.01
CA PHE A 910 -22.33 2.12 -60.37
C PHE A 910 -23.26 1.21 -61.24
N GLY A 911 -24.53 1.58 -61.40
CA GLY A 911 -25.51 0.84 -62.25
C GLY A 911 -25.84 -0.53 -61.64
N GLY A 912 -26.02 -1.54 -62.52
CA GLY A 912 -26.41 -2.88 -62.10
C GLY A 912 -25.34 -3.72 -61.45
N ASP A 913 -24.12 -3.20 -61.27
CA ASP A 913 -22.97 -3.95 -60.74
C ASP A 913 -22.66 -3.66 -59.23
N VAL A 914 -23.65 -3.12 -58.55
CA VAL A 914 -23.50 -2.74 -57.12
C VAL A 914 -23.05 -3.92 -56.24
N ASP A 915 -23.69 -5.08 -56.39
CA ASP A 915 -23.35 -6.27 -55.61
C ASP A 915 -21.96 -6.83 -55.95
N GLY A 916 -21.59 -6.72 -57.24
CA GLY A 916 -20.25 -7.10 -57.68
C GLY A 916 -19.18 -6.25 -57.02
N ILE A 917 -19.41 -4.92 -56.97
CA ILE A 917 -18.48 -3.98 -56.38
C ILE A 917 -18.41 -4.15 -54.85
N ILE A 918 -19.53 -4.29 -54.14
CA ILE A 918 -19.57 -4.56 -52.70
C ILE A 918 -18.83 -5.86 -52.42
N GLY A 919 -19.09 -6.93 -53.12
CA GLY A 919 -18.44 -8.21 -52.97
C GLY A 919 -16.92 -8.15 -53.22
N GLU A 920 -16.50 -7.47 -54.30
CA GLU A 920 -15.08 -7.27 -54.57
C GLU A 920 -14.38 -6.42 -53.51
N MET A 921 -15.03 -5.34 -53.05
CA MET A 921 -14.46 -4.49 -51.99
C MET A 921 -14.26 -5.28 -50.70
N ASN A 922 -15.26 -6.06 -50.29
CA ASN A 922 -15.08 -6.94 -49.11
C ASN A 922 -13.96 -7.96 -49.29
N GLU A 923 -13.83 -8.54 -50.52
CA GLU A 923 -12.79 -9.53 -50.79
C GLU A 923 -11.39 -8.93 -50.84
N VAL A 924 -11.27 -7.77 -51.47
CA VAL A 924 -9.98 -7.14 -51.71
C VAL A 924 -9.52 -6.34 -50.53
N LEU A 925 -10.39 -5.61 -49.86
CA LEU A 925 -10.00 -4.73 -48.75
C LEU A 925 -9.61 -5.53 -47.49
N ALA A 926 -10.34 -6.61 -47.22
CA ALA A 926 -10.02 -7.51 -46.09
C ALA A 926 -8.80 -8.41 -46.37
N ALA A 927 -8.16 -8.31 -47.54
CA ALA A 927 -7.05 -9.17 -47.93
C ALA A 927 -5.74 -8.99 -47.14
#